data_20a2e01e0ecd089a397efcbdb7857d74
#
_entry.id   20a2e01e0ecd089a397efcbdb7857d74
#
_cell.length_a   1.000
_cell.length_b   1.000
_cell.length_c   1.000
_cell.angle_alpha   90.00
_cell.angle_beta   90.00
_cell.angle_gamma   90.00
#
_symmetry.space_group_name_H-M   'P 1'
#
loop_
_entity.id
_entity.type
_entity.pdbx_description
1 polymer ?
#
loop_
_entity_poly.entity_id
_entity_poly.type
_entity_poly.pdbx_seq_one_letter_code
_entity_poly.pdbx_strand_id
1 'polypeptide(L)'
;MRPQSYRRDRRAPSPLAVPSRADAAALSGGRTMALRRVLVDRIVRSCAARAFASTSASYASARDALKEERPPTADELAAIPRERTRNFSIIAHVDHGKSTLADRLLELTGAIKRDGSNKQVLDTLPVERRRGITVKAQAVSILHREPSDGQAYLLNLIDTPGHADFSFEVSRSLSACDGAVMLVDATQGVEAQTIATFYLALDRNLAIVPAANKVDMTSADVERVAKQMERAFGVEREDVLEVSGKTGHNAEKVLSAVVKHVPHPSGDPNGPLRVLLLDCHYDDYRGAVNIVQVADGVIRKGDKVTSCASGQHFEVLELGMMTPERCKTDAMYAGQVGYMITNVRDVRSSKVGDTLHMKNEPVEPLAGIRPAKPMVFQGLYPVNSDDFEKLKAAVSKLTLNDASVTAQTENSTALGAGFRCGFLGLLHADVFHQRLQEEFGAEIIATAPTVPYRIKHANDEAYIDCTSPLAIPSGGFPSKGTEIEEPLVEATIICQPHVVGKVVELCMDRRGEQLEQNFLDDSRVILRYRLPLGEVAADFADELKSRSSGYATFDYDDAGMAKSDIVRMDVLVNGSVVDALATLVHRSKAQRHGRDLVARLKEALPRQLYEVALQAALGSKVIARETISAMRKNVTAKCYGGDISRKKKLLEKQKEGKRRMRRIGNVDIPNETFAGILSNKRN
;
A
#
# COMPACT_ATOMS: atom_id res chain seq x y z
N MET A 1 -4.22 -30.02 -76.04
CA MET A 1 -4.24 -28.54 -76.09
C MET A 1 -4.41 -28.04 -74.65
N ARG A 2 -3.38 -27.46 -74.06
CA ARG A 2 -3.39 -26.85 -72.72
C ARG A 2 -3.66 -25.36 -72.88
N PRO A 3 -4.38 -24.70 -71.94
CA PRO A 3 -4.26 -23.27 -71.70
C PRO A 3 -3.49 -22.98 -70.39
N GLN A 4 -2.65 -21.99 -70.48
CA GLN A 4 -1.75 -21.45 -69.46
C GLN A 4 -2.53 -20.78 -68.33
N SER A 5 -2.14 -21.04 -67.04
CA SER A 5 -2.59 -20.39 -65.86
C SER A 5 -1.70 -19.20 -65.53
N TYR A 6 -2.27 -18.01 -65.44
CA TYR A 6 -1.65 -16.80 -64.92
C TYR A 6 -1.69 -16.88 -63.37
N ARG A 7 -0.54 -17.02 -62.73
CA ARG A 7 -0.35 -16.84 -61.29
C ARG A 7 -0.20 -15.35 -60.98
N ARG A 8 -1.13 -14.77 -60.27
CA ARG A 8 -0.95 -13.51 -59.51
C ARG A 8 -0.40 -13.82 -58.13
N ASP A 9 0.87 -13.46 -57.91
CA ASP A 9 1.48 -13.36 -56.58
C ASP A 9 0.79 -12.25 -55.78
N ARG A 10 -0.02 -12.63 -54.79
CA ARG A 10 -0.40 -11.76 -53.68
C ARG A 10 0.42 -12.22 -52.47
N ARG A 11 1.55 -11.59 -52.21
CA ARG A 11 2.24 -11.68 -50.92
C ARG A 11 1.41 -10.88 -49.90
N ALA A 12 0.86 -11.57 -48.93
CA ALA A 12 0.36 -10.98 -47.69
C ALA A 12 1.54 -10.47 -46.85
N PRO A 13 1.44 -9.34 -46.18
CA PRO A 13 2.47 -8.91 -45.24
C PRO A 13 2.49 -9.86 -44.03
N SER A 14 3.70 -10.34 -43.70
CA SER A 14 3.98 -11.14 -42.51
C SER A 14 3.68 -10.35 -41.25
N PRO A 15 3.12 -10.98 -40.19
CA PRO A 15 2.92 -10.32 -38.92
C PRO A 15 4.25 -9.97 -38.29
N LEU A 16 4.37 -8.73 -37.78
CA LEU A 16 5.49 -8.26 -36.98
C LEU A 16 5.67 -9.17 -35.77
N ALA A 17 6.83 -9.80 -35.68
CA ALA A 17 7.22 -10.66 -34.59
C ALA A 17 7.26 -9.83 -33.27
N VAL A 18 6.53 -10.28 -32.31
CA VAL A 18 6.63 -9.78 -30.90
C VAL A 18 7.99 -10.25 -30.35
N PRO A 19 8.87 -9.35 -29.88
CA PRO A 19 10.16 -9.76 -29.34
C PRO A 19 9.97 -10.63 -28.10
N SER A 20 10.78 -11.69 -28.00
CA SER A 20 10.75 -12.62 -26.86
C SER A 20 11.27 -11.95 -25.59
N ARG A 21 10.86 -12.47 -24.42
CA ARG A 21 11.30 -11.99 -23.10
C ARG A 21 12.84 -11.93 -22.91
N ALA A 22 13.60 -12.62 -23.73
CA ALA A 22 15.06 -12.59 -23.71
C ALA A 22 15.63 -11.29 -24.30
N ASP A 23 14.93 -10.66 -25.24
CA ASP A 23 15.39 -9.40 -25.86
C ASP A 23 15.11 -8.17 -24.99
N ALA A 24 14.17 -8.27 -24.05
CA ALA A 24 13.86 -7.20 -23.08
C ALA A 24 14.94 -7.05 -21.99
N ALA A 25 15.66 -8.13 -21.66
CA ALA A 25 16.72 -8.10 -20.66
C ALA A 25 18.05 -7.46 -21.17
N ALA A 26 18.25 -7.43 -22.50
CA ALA A 26 19.45 -6.85 -23.10
C ALA A 26 19.40 -5.31 -23.29
N LEU A 27 18.25 -4.68 -23.01
CA LEU A 27 18.04 -3.23 -23.19
C LEU A 27 18.07 -2.42 -21.88
N SER A 28 18.44 -3.05 -20.74
CA SER A 28 18.43 -2.41 -19.42
C SER A 28 19.61 -1.48 -19.10
N GLY A 29 20.55 -1.31 -20.01
CA GLY A 29 21.69 -0.40 -19.83
C GLY A 29 21.67 0.78 -20.80
N GLY A 30 21.40 1.98 -20.33
CA GLY A 30 21.71 3.25 -21.00
C GLY A 30 20.77 3.72 -22.12
N ARG A 31 20.10 2.83 -22.88
CA ARG A 31 19.18 3.25 -23.94
C ARG A 31 17.76 3.57 -23.46
N THR A 32 17.34 3.00 -22.36
CA THR A 32 16.04 3.27 -21.73
C THR A 32 15.95 4.70 -21.18
N MET A 33 17.04 5.22 -20.63
CA MET A 33 17.07 6.63 -20.19
C MET A 33 16.99 7.61 -21.35
N ALA A 34 17.61 7.31 -22.48
CA ALA A 34 17.55 8.19 -23.66
C ALA A 34 16.17 8.21 -24.31
N LEU A 35 15.50 7.05 -24.41
CA LEU A 35 14.13 6.97 -24.93
C LEU A 35 13.10 7.55 -23.94
N ARG A 36 13.31 7.35 -22.65
CA ARG A 36 12.49 7.99 -21.59
C ARG A 36 12.70 9.51 -21.58
N ARG A 37 13.94 9.98 -21.81
CA ARG A 37 14.23 11.42 -21.95
C ARG A 37 13.54 12.04 -23.15
N VAL A 38 13.47 11.36 -24.27
CA VAL A 38 12.76 11.81 -25.49
C VAL A 38 11.25 11.85 -25.28
N LEU A 39 10.67 10.93 -24.49
CA LEU A 39 9.24 10.93 -24.16
C LEU A 39 8.91 12.05 -23.19
N VAL A 40 9.72 12.25 -22.16
CA VAL A 40 9.60 13.36 -21.20
C VAL A 40 9.76 14.70 -21.93
N ASP A 41 10.76 14.85 -22.80
CA ASP A 41 10.95 16.02 -23.67
C ASP A 41 9.71 16.32 -24.55
N ARG A 42 9.03 15.28 -25.02
CA ARG A 42 7.82 15.44 -25.86
C ARG A 42 6.61 15.88 -25.05
N ILE A 43 6.46 15.36 -23.82
CA ILE A 43 5.39 15.72 -22.87
C ILE A 43 5.63 17.12 -22.29
N VAL A 44 6.87 17.42 -21.90
CA VAL A 44 7.25 18.73 -21.33
C VAL A 44 7.30 19.82 -22.41
N ARG A 45 7.80 19.55 -23.62
CA ARG A 45 7.82 20.54 -24.73
C ARG A 45 6.43 20.86 -25.28
N SER A 46 5.46 19.99 -25.13
CA SER A 46 4.05 20.32 -25.40
C SER A 46 3.53 21.40 -24.41
N CYS A 47 4.11 21.46 -23.20
CA CYS A 47 3.78 22.40 -22.16
C CYS A 47 4.52 23.76 -22.26
N ALA A 48 5.73 23.81 -22.84
CA ALA A 48 6.63 24.96 -22.80
C ALA A 48 6.33 26.11 -23.79
N ALA A 49 5.29 26.03 -24.60
CA ALA A 49 5.14 26.92 -25.77
C ALA A 49 4.33 28.21 -25.55
N ARG A 50 4.07 28.69 -24.34
CA ARG A 50 3.54 30.07 -24.16
C ARG A 50 3.86 30.67 -22.79
N ALA A 51 4.65 31.74 -22.83
CA ALA A 51 5.18 32.53 -21.73
C ALA A 51 4.13 33.06 -20.73
N PHE A 52 4.45 32.96 -19.45
CA PHE A 52 3.80 33.69 -18.36
C PHE A 52 4.31 35.13 -18.35
N ALA A 53 3.55 36.06 -18.91
CA ALA A 53 3.68 37.46 -18.62
C ALA A 53 2.28 38.09 -18.55
N SER A 54 1.74 38.22 -17.35
CA SER A 54 0.86 39.35 -16.98
C SER A 54 0.42 39.31 -15.51
N THR A 55 0.91 40.24 -14.77
CA THR A 55 0.36 41.22 -13.80
C THR A 55 -0.51 40.70 -12.64
N SER A 56 0.06 40.89 -11.45
CA SER A 56 -0.53 40.74 -10.12
C SER A 56 -1.81 41.59 -9.84
N ALA A 57 -2.15 42.52 -10.67
CA ALA A 57 -3.32 43.40 -10.48
C ALA A 57 -4.66 42.76 -10.89
N SER A 58 -4.66 41.78 -11.81
CA SER A 58 -5.85 41.07 -12.25
C SER A 58 -6.40 40.07 -11.23
N TYR A 59 -5.54 39.54 -10.35
CA TYR A 59 -5.92 38.54 -9.36
C TYR A 59 -6.71 39.08 -8.17
N ALA A 60 -6.54 40.35 -7.82
CA ALA A 60 -7.27 40.96 -6.71
C ALA A 60 -8.76 41.14 -7.04
N SER A 61 -9.12 41.46 -8.30
CA SER A 61 -10.51 41.68 -8.72
C SER A 61 -11.29 40.34 -8.90
N ALA A 62 -10.60 39.28 -9.30
CA ALA A 62 -11.20 37.93 -9.38
C ALA A 62 -11.51 37.36 -7.99
N ARG A 63 -10.70 37.73 -7.00
CA ARG A 63 -10.86 37.30 -5.60
C ARG A 63 -12.12 37.88 -4.94
N ASP A 64 -12.58 39.05 -5.36
CA ASP A 64 -13.79 39.69 -4.83
C ASP A 64 -15.07 39.15 -5.51
N ALA A 65 -14.99 38.64 -6.74
CA ALA A 65 -16.11 38.03 -7.44
C ALA A 65 -16.46 36.62 -6.92
N LEU A 66 -15.51 35.94 -6.25
CA LEU A 66 -15.72 34.58 -5.66
C LEU A 66 -16.41 34.62 -4.28
N LYS A 67 -16.68 35.81 -3.71
CA LYS A 67 -17.19 35.97 -2.34
C LYS A 67 -18.70 35.76 -2.16
N GLU A 68 -19.49 35.64 -3.22
CA GLU A 68 -20.96 35.59 -3.13
C GLU A 68 -21.64 34.38 -3.80
N GLU A 69 -20.92 33.35 -4.27
CA GLU A 69 -21.55 32.23 -4.94
C GLU A 69 -21.85 31.07 -3.95
N ARG A 70 -23.13 30.66 -3.90
CA ARG A 70 -23.55 29.40 -3.28
C ARG A 70 -22.75 28.22 -3.83
N PRO A 71 -22.53 27.14 -3.06
CA PRO A 71 -21.90 25.95 -3.59
C PRO A 71 -22.68 25.44 -4.83
N PRO A 72 -21.98 25.01 -5.90
CA PRO A 72 -22.62 24.56 -7.12
C PRO A 72 -23.50 23.35 -6.85
N THR A 73 -24.64 23.28 -7.53
CA THR A 73 -25.48 22.07 -7.49
C THR A 73 -24.87 20.96 -8.34
N ALA A 74 -25.18 19.69 -8.03
CA ALA A 74 -24.67 18.56 -8.79
C ALA A 74 -25.10 18.64 -10.28
N ASP A 75 -26.28 19.16 -10.58
CA ASP A 75 -26.76 19.33 -11.96
C ASP A 75 -25.98 20.41 -12.72
N GLU A 76 -25.57 21.49 -12.03
CA GLU A 76 -24.70 22.51 -12.61
C GLU A 76 -23.31 21.94 -12.93
N LEU A 77 -22.76 21.07 -12.07
CA LEU A 77 -21.50 20.37 -12.29
C LEU A 77 -21.63 19.34 -13.43
N ALA A 78 -22.72 18.59 -13.44
CA ALA A 78 -23.01 17.57 -14.48
C ALA A 78 -23.19 18.19 -15.88
N ALA A 79 -23.67 19.44 -15.95
CA ALA A 79 -23.88 20.17 -17.22
C ALA A 79 -22.58 20.69 -17.84
N ILE A 80 -21.43 20.64 -17.14
CA ILE A 80 -20.14 21.11 -17.67
C ILE A 80 -19.68 20.14 -18.77
N PRO A 81 -19.37 20.64 -19.99
CA PRO A 81 -18.95 19.78 -21.07
C PRO A 81 -17.56 19.17 -20.80
N ARG A 82 -17.34 17.98 -21.39
CA ARG A 82 -16.10 17.21 -21.26
C ARG A 82 -14.84 18.02 -21.52
N GLU A 83 -14.82 18.88 -22.52
CA GLU A 83 -13.70 19.74 -22.91
C GLU A 83 -13.25 20.67 -21.76
N ARG A 84 -14.16 20.95 -20.81
CA ARG A 84 -13.90 21.74 -19.61
C ARG A 84 -13.85 20.90 -18.33
N THR A 85 -13.71 19.60 -18.47
CA THR A 85 -13.48 18.67 -17.34
C THR A 85 -11.98 18.34 -17.26
N ARG A 86 -11.43 18.24 -16.03
CA ARG A 86 -10.05 17.80 -15.76
C ARG A 86 -10.05 16.80 -14.61
N ASN A 87 -9.52 15.62 -14.85
CA ASN A 87 -9.34 14.58 -13.84
C ASN A 87 -7.87 14.56 -13.45
N PHE A 88 -7.55 14.89 -12.22
CA PHE A 88 -6.17 14.94 -11.77
C PHE A 88 -6.00 14.44 -10.35
N SER A 89 -4.77 14.03 -10.03
CA SER A 89 -4.35 13.63 -8.69
C SER A 89 -3.21 14.49 -8.20
N ILE A 90 -2.97 14.50 -6.89
CA ILE A 90 -1.76 15.05 -6.29
C ILE A 90 -0.88 13.88 -5.86
N ILE A 91 0.30 13.75 -6.48
CA ILE A 91 1.30 12.73 -6.14
C ILE A 91 2.43 13.39 -5.33
N ALA A 92 2.79 12.79 -4.21
CA ALA A 92 3.79 13.33 -3.30
C ALA A 92 4.32 12.24 -2.38
N HIS A 93 5.54 12.45 -1.86
CA HIS A 93 6.02 11.69 -0.72
C HIS A 93 5.19 11.99 0.54
N VAL A 94 5.20 11.08 1.51
CA VAL A 94 4.60 11.29 2.84
C VAL A 94 5.18 12.58 3.45
N ASP A 95 4.35 13.38 4.10
CA ASP A 95 4.70 14.66 4.75
C ASP A 95 5.12 15.82 3.81
N HIS A 96 5.08 15.66 2.48
CA HIS A 96 5.31 16.75 1.53
C HIS A 96 4.15 17.75 1.45
N GLY A 97 3.03 17.50 2.16
CA GLY A 97 1.92 18.42 2.30
C GLY A 97 0.80 18.28 1.28
N LYS A 98 0.62 17.06 0.73
CA LYS A 98 -0.43 16.70 -0.23
C LYS A 98 -1.83 17.07 0.27
N SER A 99 -2.26 16.52 1.43
CA SER A 99 -3.60 16.78 2.01
C SER A 99 -3.79 18.25 2.39
N THR A 100 -2.72 18.94 2.84
CA THR A 100 -2.77 20.37 3.13
C THR A 100 -2.99 21.22 1.88
N LEU A 101 -2.36 20.85 0.75
CA LEU A 101 -2.60 21.51 -0.52
C LEU A 101 -4.02 21.22 -1.02
N ALA A 102 -4.48 19.97 -0.94
CA ALA A 102 -5.84 19.58 -1.31
C ALA A 102 -6.89 20.41 -0.54
N ASP A 103 -6.79 20.52 0.79
CA ASP A 103 -7.66 21.36 1.62
C ASP A 103 -7.65 22.81 1.14
N ARG A 104 -6.48 23.33 0.81
CA ARG A 104 -6.34 24.71 0.32
C ARG A 104 -7.03 24.92 -1.04
N LEU A 105 -6.93 23.95 -1.96
CA LEU A 105 -7.63 24.03 -3.24
C LEU A 105 -9.15 23.98 -3.05
N LEU A 106 -9.65 23.17 -2.11
CA LEU A 106 -11.07 23.11 -1.76
C LEU A 106 -11.58 24.43 -1.13
N GLU A 107 -10.78 25.07 -0.28
CA GLU A 107 -11.11 26.39 0.29
C GLU A 107 -11.14 27.49 -0.76
N LEU A 108 -10.18 27.48 -1.71
CA LEU A 108 -10.10 28.48 -2.77
C LEU A 108 -11.26 28.43 -3.74
N THR A 109 -11.74 27.20 -4.00
CA THR A 109 -12.88 26.97 -4.91
C THR A 109 -14.23 27.07 -4.22
N GLY A 110 -14.26 27.32 -2.89
CA GLY A 110 -15.49 27.44 -2.12
C GLY A 110 -16.21 26.11 -1.87
N ALA A 111 -15.59 24.97 -2.21
CA ALA A 111 -16.12 23.64 -1.92
C ALA A 111 -16.24 23.40 -0.41
N ILE A 112 -15.34 23.98 0.38
CA ILE A 112 -15.41 24.01 1.85
C ILE A 112 -15.31 25.45 2.36
N LYS A 113 -15.93 25.71 3.52
CA LYS A 113 -15.84 27.02 4.16
C LYS A 113 -14.41 27.26 4.67
N ARG A 114 -13.91 28.46 4.48
CA ARG A 114 -12.60 28.88 4.98
C ARG A 114 -12.70 29.22 6.48
N ASP A 115 -12.56 28.20 7.30
CA ASP A 115 -12.48 28.38 8.73
C ASP A 115 -11.18 27.72 9.22
N GLY A 116 -10.39 28.33 10.05
CA GLY A 116 -9.08 27.83 10.47
C GLY A 116 -9.10 26.45 11.19
N SER A 117 -10.26 25.80 11.28
CA SER A 117 -10.46 24.45 11.83
C SER A 117 -10.31 23.35 10.80
N ASN A 118 -10.35 23.67 9.49
CA ASN A 118 -10.21 22.68 8.42
C ASN A 118 -8.81 22.08 8.43
N LYS A 119 -8.74 20.80 8.78
CA LYS A 119 -7.50 20.03 8.71
C LYS A 119 -7.84 18.67 8.14
N GLN A 120 -7.21 18.35 7.00
CA GLN A 120 -7.34 17.04 6.35
C GLN A 120 -8.82 16.64 6.13
N VAL A 121 -9.58 17.49 5.43
CA VAL A 121 -11.01 17.28 5.19
C VAL A 121 -11.26 16.01 4.40
N LEU A 122 -10.35 15.67 3.47
CA LEU A 122 -10.41 14.45 2.67
C LEU A 122 -10.02 13.19 3.46
N ASP A 123 -9.24 13.30 4.54
CA ASP A 123 -8.90 12.19 5.41
C ASP A 123 -10.10 11.87 6.33
N THR A 124 -11.01 11.01 5.88
CA THR A 124 -12.28 10.74 6.58
C THR A 124 -12.15 9.74 7.70
N LEU A 125 -11.17 8.83 7.62
CA LEU A 125 -10.96 7.79 8.63
C LEU A 125 -10.27 8.37 9.89
N PRO A 126 -10.71 7.99 11.10
CA PRO A 126 -10.05 8.41 12.34
C PRO A 126 -8.56 8.04 12.39
N VAL A 127 -8.19 6.90 11.80
CA VAL A 127 -6.80 6.42 11.72
C VAL A 127 -5.94 7.32 10.83
N GLU A 128 -6.47 7.83 9.71
CA GLU A 128 -5.78 8.77 8.81
C GLU A 128 -5.41 10.05 9.54
N ARG A 129 -6.38 10.68 10.20
CA ARG A 129 -6.17 11.93 10.97
C ARG A 129 -5.20 11.77 12.12
N ARG A 130 -5.20 10.60 12.80
CA ARG A 130 -4.31 10.33 13.93
C ARG A 130 -2.88 10.09 13.47
N ARG A 131 -2.70 9.37 12.36
CA ARG A 131 -1.38 9.04 11.80
C ARG A 131 -0.84 10.14 10.88
N GLY A 132 -1.69 11.06 10.42
CA GLY A 132 -1.34 12.10 9.45
C GLY A 132 -1.05 11.56 8.04
N ILE A 133 -1.60 10.40 7.70
CA ILE A 133 -1.39 9.74 6.40
C ILE A 133 -2.73 9.44 5.74
N THR A 134 -2.85 9.67 4.45
CA THR A 134 -3.97 9.22 3.65
C THR A 134 -3.82 7.71 3.39
N VAL A 135 -4.86 6.94 3.68
CA VAL A 135 -4.91 5.49 3.48
C VAL A 135 -5.81 5.14 2.31
N LYS A 136 -6.98 5.77 2.23
CA LYS A 136 -7.98 5.52 1.21
C LYS A 136 -8.09 6.68 0.23
N ALA A 137 -8.08 6.36 -1.07
CA ALA A 137 -8.27 7.36 -2.10
C ALA A 137 -9.68 7.95 -2.04
N GLN A 138 -9.78 9.27 -2.22
CA GLN A 138 -11.04 9.98 -2.28
C GLN A 138 -11.13 10.86 -3.53
N ALA A 139 -12.30 10.90 -4.15
CA ALA A 139 -12.55 11.74 -5.30
C ALA A 139 -13.45 12.91 -4.89
N VAL A 140 -13.10 14.12 -5.29
CA VAL A 140 -13.89 15.33 -5.06
C VAL A 140 -13.99 16.16 -6.33
N SER A 141 -15.21 16.52 -6.68
CA SER A 141 -15.52 17.38 -7.83
C SER A 141 -15.63 18.83 -7.38
N ILE A 142 -14.85 19.70 -7.96
CA ILE A 142 -14.78 21.14 -7.67
C ILE A 142 -15.05 21.98 -8.91
N LEU A 143 -15.71 23.09 -8.73
CA LEU A 143 -15.93 24.10 -9.76
C LEU A 143 -14.84 25.14 -9.67
N HIS A 144 -14.10 25.33 -10.75
CA HIS A 144 -13.09 26.40 -10.86
C HIS A 144 -13.43 27.33 -12.00
N ARG A 145 -13.40 28.63 -11.73
CA ARG A 145 -13.55 29.65 -12.77
C ARG A 145 -12.16 30.15 -13.16
N GLU A 146 -11.73 29.81 -14.36
CA GLU A 146 -10.40 30.16 -14.84
C GLU A 146 -10.31 31.68 -15.13
N PRO A 147 -9.36 32.41 -14.50
CA PRO A 147 -9.27 33.85 -14.69
C PRO A 147 -8.90 34.30 -16.11
N SER A 148 -8.23 33.41 -16.90
CA SER A 148 -7.73 33.76 -18.22
C SER A 148 -8.82 33.81 -19.29
N ASP A 149 -9.86 32.98 -19.18
CA ASP A 149 -10.95 32.87 -20.17
C ASP A 149 -12.35 33.12 -19.57
N GLY A 150 -12.43 33.29 -18.24
CA GLY A 150 -13.66 33.48 -17.50
C GLY A 150 -14.63 32.28 -17.49
N GLN A 151 -14.23 31.12 -18.02
CA GLN A 151 -15.07 29.95 -18.12
C GLN A 151 -15.02 29.08 -16.85
N ALA A 152 -16.10 28.35 -16.61
CA ALA A 152 -16.18 27.39 -15.52
C ALA A 152 -15.66 26.01 -15.97
N TYR A 153 -14.77 25.45 -15.14
CA TYR A 153 -14.19 24.13 -15.33
C TYR A 153 -14.61 23.19 -14.19
N LEU A 154 -14.91 21.96 -14.53
CA LEU A 154 -15.10 20.86 -13.58
C LEU A 154 -13.74 20.20 -13.33
N LEU A 155 -13.24 20.31 -12.11
CA LEU A 155 -11.99 19.71 -11.71
C LEU A 155 -12.28 18.54 -10.75
N ASN A 156 -11.99 17.33 -11.15
CA ASN A 156 -12.11 16.15 -10.31
C ASN A 156 -10.73 15.87 -9.70
N LEU A 157 -10.58 16.20 -8.43
CA LEU A 157 -9.41 15.89 -7.64
C LEU A 157 -9.57 14.48 -7.06
N ILE A 158 -8.64 13.58 -7.40
CA ILE A 158 -8.57 12.23 -6.84
C ILE A 158 -7.38 12.21 -5.89
N ASP A 159 -7.67 12.28 -4.58
CA ASP A 159 -6.63 12.21 -3.56
C ASP A 159 -6.08 10.79 -3.42
N THR A 160 -4.76 10.66 -3.35
CA THR A 160 -4.07 9.37 -3.34
C THR A 160 -3.25 9.20 -2.07
N PRO A 161 -3.09 7.97 -1.54
CA PRO A 161 -2.11 7.70 -0.51
C PRO A 161 -0.69 8.08 -0.95
N GLY A 162 0.17 8.41 0.01
CA GLY A 162 1.58 8.74 -0.27
C GLY A 162 2.57 7.63 0.09
N HIS A 163 2.14 6.51 0.69
CA HIS A 163 3.03 5.47 1.20
C HIS A 163 3.12 4.27 0.24
N ALA A 164 4.30 3.64 0.19
CA ALA A 164 4.59 2.48 -0.67
C ALA A 164 3.59 1.32 -0.50
N ASP A 165 3.19 1.01 0.74
CA ASP A 165 2.25 -0.06 1.04
C ASP A 165 0.88 0.13 0.37
N PHE A 166 0.55 1.36 -0.05
CA PHE A 166 -0.69 1.70 -0.75
C PHE A 166 -0.48 1.97 -2.24
N SER A 167 0.62 1.52 -2.83
CA SER A 167 0.94 1.70 -4.26
C SER A 167 -0.16 1.18 -5.19
N PHE A 168 -0.88 0.12 -4.78
CA PHE A 168 -2.06 -0.38 -5.48
C PHE A 168 -3.18 0.67 -5.54
N GLU A 169 -3.48 1.34 -4.42
CA GLU A 169 -4.48 2.41 -4.34
C GLU A 169 -4.06 3.60 -5.21
N VAL A 170 -2.77 3.96 -5.19
CA VAL A 170 -2.21 5.01 -6.04
C VAL A 170 -2.38 4.64 -7.52
N SER A 171 -1.94 3.46 -7.91
CA SER A 171 -2.06 2.97 -9.29
C SER A 171 -3.52 2.96 -9.78
N ARG A 172 -4.45 2.57 -8.90
CA ARG A 172 -5.89 2.57 -9.17
C ARG A 172 -6.42 3.99 -9.40
N SER A 173 -6.09 4.90 -8.52
CA SER A 173 -6.54 6.30 -8.58
C SER A 173 -5.99 7.01 -9.82
N LEU A 174 -4.72 6.78 -10.16
CA LEU A 174 -4.09 7.32 -11.36
C LEU A 174 -4.73 6.82 -12.65
N SER A 175 -5.39 5.63 -12.64
CA SER A 175 -6.12 5.15 -13.85
C SER A 175 -7.35 5.99 -14.19
N ALA A 176 -7.87 6.75 -13.25
CA ALA A 176 -9.00 7.66 -13.47
C ALA A 176 -8.55 9.09 -13.78
N CYS A 177 -7.25 9.36 -13.83
CA CYS A 177 -6.70 10.68 -14.03
C CYS A 177 -6.16 10.87 -15.46
N ASP A 178 -6.23 12.11 -15.93
CA ASP A 178 -5.62 12.57 -17.17
C ASP A 178 -4.32 13.36 -16.90
N GLY A 179 -4.08 13.75 -15.63
CA GLY A 179 -2.86 14.41 -15.19
C GLY A 179 -2.61 14.26 -13.69
N ALA A 180 -1.41 14.70 -13.26
CA ALA A 180 -1.02 14.70 -11.87
C ALA A 180 -0.20 15.94 -11.49
N VAL A 181 -0.47 16.50 -10.32
CA VAL A 181 0.37 17.52 -9.69
C VAL A 181 1.45 16.80 -8.89
N MET A 182 2.70 16.91 -9.33
CA MET A 182 3.85 16.34 -8.63
C MET A 182 4.35 17.34 -7.59
N LEU A 183 4.12 17.05 -6.31
CA LEU A 183 4.42 17.93 -5.20
C LEU A 183 5.70 17.48 -4.48
N VAL A 184 6.70 18.35 -4.43
CA VAL A 184 7.97 18.12 -3.75
C VAL A 184 8.17 19.17 -2.65
N ASP A 185 8.57 18.74 -1.47
CA ASP A 185 8.90 19.64 -0.36
C ASP A 185 10.19 20.41 -0.65
N ALA A 186 10.14 21.73 -0.66
CA ALA A 186 11.28 22.61 -0.90
C ALA A 186 12.38 22.51 0.18
N THR A 187 12.07 21.94 1.34
CA THR A 187 13.05 21.72 2.42
C THR A 187 13.74 20.37 2.32
N GLN A 188 13.00 19.32 1.94
CA GLN A 188 13.51 17.96 1.89
C GLN A 188 14.05 17.61 0.49
N GLY A 189 13.36 17.99 -0.57
CA GLY A 189 13.70 17.65 -1.95
C GLY A 189 13.07 16.35 -2.44
N VAL A 190 13.63 15.79 -3.52
CA VAL A 190 13.13 14.55 -4.13
C VAL A 190 13.41 13.36 -3.25
N GLU A 191 12.38 12.54 -2.97
CA GLU A 191 12.40 11.35 -2.13
C GLU A 191 12.03 10.09 -2.93
N ALA A 192 12.29 8.89 -2.37
CA ALA A 192 12.11 7.62 -3.07
C ALA A 192 10.69 7.43 -3.62
N GLN A 193 9.66 7.71 -2.81
CA GLN A 193 8.26 7.61 -3.25
C GLN A 193 7.88 8.61 -4.33
N THR A 194 8.51 9.81 -4.37
CA THR A 194 8.31 10.77 -5.45
C THR A 194 8.76 10.17 -6.78
N ILE A 195 9.91 9.48 -6.77
CA ILE A 195 10.44 8.82 -7.97
C ILE A 195 9.50 7.69 -8.43
N ALA A 196 9.09 6.81 -7.51
CA ALA A 196 8.21 5.69 -7.82
C ALA A 196 6.85 6.14 -8.35
N THR A 197 6.21 7.11 -7.69
CA THR A 197 4.90 7.63 -8.12
C THR A 197 4.99 8.42 -9.44
N PHE A 198 6.10 9.11 -9.69
CA PHE A 198 6.34 9.75 -10.98
C PHE A 198 6.40 8.73 -12.12
N TYR A 199 7.13 7.63 -11.97
CA TYR A 199 7.17 6.59 -12.99
C TYR A 199 5.82 5.89 -13.20
N LEU A 200 5.04 5.68 -12.12
CA LEU A 200 3.68 5.16 -12.26
C LEU A 200 2.77 6.10 -13.06
N ALA A 201 2.89 7.41 -12.87
CA ALA A 201 2.16 8.41 -13.63
C ALA A 201 2.63 8.46 -15.09
N LEU A 202 3.94 8.33 -15.33
CA LEU A 202 4.54 8.30 -16.68
C LEU A 202 4.12 7.06 -17.47
N ASP A 203 4.10 5.88 -16.86
CA ASP A 203 3.66 4.63 -17.47
C ASP A 203 2.18 4.70 -17.94
N ARG A 204 1.39 5.60 -17.34
CA ARG A 204 0.00 5.88 -17.72
C ARG A 204 -0.15 7.07 -18.66
N ASN A 205 0.95 7.67 -19.11
CA ASN A 205 0.99 8.86 -19.97
C ASN A 205 0.24 10.07 -19.39
N LEU A 206 0.24 10.25 -18.07
CA LEU A 206 -0.39 11.39 -17.41
C LEU A 206 0.41 12.68 -17.67
N ALA A 207 -0.30 13.80 -17.85
CA ALA A 207 0.33 15.12 -17.87
C ALA A 207 0.80 15.50 -16.44
N ILE A 208 2.08 15.87 -16.30
CA ILE A 208 2.65 16.20 -14.99
C ILE A 208 2.75 17.72 -14.81
N VAL A 209 2.23 18.22 -13.70
CA VAL A 209 2.38 19.63 -13.26
C VAL A 209 3.32 19.63 -12.05
N PRO A 210 4.59 20.05 -12.19
CA PRO A 210 5.56 20.03 -11.11
C PRO A 210 5.36 21.21 -10.16
N ALA A 211 5.44 20.98 -8.84
CA ALA A 211 5.29 22.00 -7.81
C ALA A 211 6.24 21.76 -6.63
N ALA A 212 6.92 22.83 -6.18
CA ALA A 212 7.71 22.85 -4.97
C ALA A 212 6.87 23.47 -3.83
N ASN A 213 6.61 22.69 -2.78
CA ASN A 213 5.77 23.09 -1.65
C ASN A 213 6.60 23.53 -0.44
N LYS A 214 5.92 24.15 0.53
CA LYS A 214 6.49 24.68 1.78
C LYS A 214 7.52 25.77 1.56
N VAL A 215 7.35 26.58 0.52
CA VAL A 215 8.24 27.71 0.23
C VAL A 215 8.19 28.80 1.32
N ASP A 216 7.23 28.72 2.24
CA ASP A 216 7.11 29.61 3.43
C ASP A 216 8.11 29.26 4.53
N MET A 217 8.79 28.13 4.46
CA MET A 217 9.78 27.71 5.45
C MET A 217 11.12 28.39 5.21
N THR A 218 11.80 28.79 6.30
CA THR A 218 13.13 29.44 6.22
C THR A 218 14.22 28.54 5.68
N SER A 219 14.02 27.23 5.75
CA SER A 219 14.92 26.19 5.22
C SER A 219 14.60 25.77 3.79
N ALA A 220 13.61 26.41 3.15
CA ALA A 220 13.23 26.08 1.77
C ALA A 220 14.31 26.53 0.78
N ASP A 221 14.70 25.62 -0.11
CA ASP A 221 15.66 25.85 -1.19
C ASP A 221 15.09 25.35 -2.52
N VAL A 222 14.31 26.23 -3.14
CA VAL A 222 13.59 25.91 -4.39
C VAL A 222 14.55 25.66 -5.54
N GLU A 223 15.66 26.39 -5.61
CA GLU A 223 16.65 26.22 -6.69
C GLU A 223 17.34 24.85 -6.63
N ARG A 224 17.70 24.41 -5.43
CA ARG A 224 18.24 23.07 -5.21
C ARG A 224 17.25 21.99 -5.63
N VAL A 225 15.99 22.13 -5.18
CA VAL A 225 14.92 21.13 -5.45
C VAL A 225 14.59 21.10 -6.95
N ALA A 226 14.49 22.26 -7.61
CA ALA A 226 14.26 22.30 -9.05
C ALA A 226 15.38 21.60 -9.84
N LYS A 227 16.66 21.80 -9.45
CA LYS A 227 17.77 21.04 -10.06
C LYS A 227 17.69 19.53 -9.81
N GLN A 228 17.20 19.11 -8.64
CA GLN A 228 16.94 17.67 -8.38
C GLN A 228 15.83 17.14 -9.30
N MET A 229 14.74 17.90 -9.49
CA MET A 229 13.63 17.56 -10.38
C MET A 229 14.08 17.51 -11.84
N GLU A 230 14.93 18.45 -12.26
CA GLU A 230 15.53 18.44 -13.59
C GLU A 230 16.37 17.18 -13.83
N ARG A 231 17.23 16.80 -12.88
CA ARG A 231 18.09 15.62 -12.99
C ARG A 231 17.30 14.30 -12.93
N ALA A 232 16.31 14.22 -12.01
CA ALA A 232 15.56 12.99 -11.80
C ALA A 232 14.47 12.76 -12.85
N PHE A 233 13.81 13.83 -13.30
CA PHE A 233 12.58 13.77 -14.08
C PHE A 233 12.67 14.51 -15.42
N GLY A 234 13.71 15.31 -15.65
CA GLY A 234 13.84 16.13 -16.84
C GLY A 234 12.91 17.33 -16.89
N VAL A 235 12.46 17.80 -15.73
CA VAL A 235 11.57 18.98 -15.58
C VAL A 235 12.40 20.24 -15.60
N GLU A 236 12.05 21.22 -16.46
CA GLU A 236 12.74 22.52 -16.51
C GLU A 236 12.39 23.37 -15.28
N ARG A 237 13.35 24.20 -14.81
CA ARG A 237 13.15 25.06 -13.64
C ARG A 237 11.94 25.99 -13.79
N GLU A 238 11.71 26.48 -14.99
CA GLU A 238 10.66 27.45 -15.33
C GLU A 238 9.25 26.85 -15.20
N ASP A 239 9.13 25.53 -15.32
CA ASP A 239 7.87 24.79 -15.18
C ASP A 239 7.51 24.50 -13.71
N VAL A 240 8.47 24.59 -12.79
CA VAL A 240 8.26 24.28 -11.38
C VAL A 240 7.49 25.42 -10.68
N LEU A 241 6.28 25.12 -10.23
CA LEU A 241 5.44 26.06 -9.46
C LEU A 241 5.94 26.16 -8.01
N GLU A 242 6.11 27.38 -7.51
CA GLU A 242 6.44 27.63 -6.11
C GLU A 242 5.17 27.85 -5.30
N VAL A 243 4.86 26.93 -4.35
CA VAL A 243 3.60 26.94 -3.64
C VAL A 243 3.77 26.76 -2.13
N SER A 244 2.80 27.21 -1.36
CA SER A 244 2.65 26.86 0.05
C SER A 244 1.20 26.48 0.34
N GLY A 245 0.95 25.18 0.56
CA GLY A 245 -0.36 24.68 0.99
C GLY A 245 -0.78 25.30 2.32
N LYS A 246 0.15 25.56 3.25
CA LYS A 246 -0.14 26.15 4.55
C LYS A 246 -0.62 27.58 4.47
N THR A 247 0.07 28.43 3.71
CA THR A 247 -0.27 29.88 3.61
C THR A 247 -1.24 30.17 2.47
N GLY A 248 -1.38 29.27 1.50
CA GLY A 248 -2.14 29.47 0.27
C GLY A 248 -1.37 30.23 -0.82
N HIS A 249 -0.07 30.46 -0.62
CA HIS A 249 0.76 31.15 -1.60
C HIS A 249 0.78 30.39 -2.93
N ASN A 250 0.42 31.05 -4.01
CA ASN A 250 0.34 30.53 -5.38
C ASN A 250 -0.52 29.24 -5.56
N ALA A 251 -1.37 28.88 -4.60
CA ALA A 251 -2.22 27.69 -4.74
C ALA A 251 -3.24 27.85 -5.89
N GLU A 252 -3.69 29.08 -6.18
CA GLU A 252 -4.54 29.40 -7.34
C GLU A 252 -3.82 29.09 -8.67
N LYS A 253 -2.50 29.30 -8.75
CA LYS A 253 -1.72 28.96 -9.96
C LYS A 253 -1.68 27.47 -10.25
N VAL A 254 -1.82 26.63 -9.21
CA VAL A 254 -1.93 25.17 -9.40
C VAL A 254 -3.20 24.83 -10.16
N LEU A 255 -4.35 25.44 -9.80
CA LEU A 255 -5.62 25.21 -10.51
C LEU A 255 -5.54 25.67 -11.97
N SER A 256 -4.99 26.87 -12.21
CA SER A 256 -4.78 27.38 -13.58
C SER A 256 -3.81 26.52 -14.39
N ALA A 257 -2.75 26.00 -13.77
CA ALA A 257 -1.82 25.08 -14.42
C ALA A 257 -2.49 23.73 -14.76
N VAL A 258 -3.34 23.20 -13.88
CA VAL A 258 -4.13 21.99 -14.14
C VAL A 258 -5.08 22.22 -15.34
N VAL A 259 -5.81 23.33 -15.37
CA VAL A 259 -6.69 23.65 -16.51
C VAL A 259 -5.92 23.73 -17.81
N LYS A 260 -4.71 24.29 -17.79
CA LYS A 260 -3.90 24.57 -18.98
C LYS A 260 -3.12 23.35 -19.48
N HIS A 261 -2.56 22.55 -18.59
CA HIS A 261 -1.60 21.49 -18.94
C HIS A 261 -2.21 20.08 -18.91
N VAL A 262 -3.23 19.84 -18.05
CA VAL A 262 -3.92 18.54 -18.05
C VAL A 262 -4.92 18.50 -19.20
N PRO A 263 -4.87 17.46 -20.07
CA PRO A 263 -5.85 17.31 -21.15
C PRO A 263 -7.25 17.04 -20.58
N HIS A 264 -8.27 17.28 -21.37
CA HIS A 264 -9.62 16.81 -21.06
C HIS A 264 -9.75 15.29 -21.24
N PRO A 265 -10.69 14.64 -20.58
CA PRO A 265 -10.93 13.20 -20.74
C PRO A 265 -11.21 12.80 -22.21
N SER A 266 -10.73 11.63 -22.59
CA SER A 266 -10.74 11.17 -23.99
C SER A 266 -12.03 10.47 -24.45
N GLY A 267 -13.05 10.30 -23.58
CA GLY A 267 -14.26 9.52 -23.88
C GLY A 267 -15.18 10.08 -24.97
N ASP A 268 -16.04 9.24 -25.55
CA ASP A 268 -17.08 9.62 -26.51
C ASP A 268 -18.43 9.78 -25.78
N PRO A 269 -19.00 11.01 -25.71
CA PRO A 269 -20.31 11.21 -25.06
C PRO A 269 -21.49 10.51 -25.76
N ASN A 270 -21.34 10.20 -27.04
CA ASN A 270 -22.37 9.55 -27.85
C ASN A 270 -22.11 8.06 -28.08
N GLY A 271 -20.98 7.56 -27.56
CA GLY A 271 -20.61 6.15 -27.65
C GLY A 271 -21.43 5.25 -26.73
N PRO A 272 -21.28 3.92 -26.87
CA PRO A 272 -21.88 2.97 -25.93
C PRO A 272 -21.33 3.20 -24.52
N LEU A 273 -22.20 3.03 -23.52
CA LEU A 273 -21.83 3.27 -22.12
C LEU A 273 -20.67 2.35 -21.68
N ARG A 274 -19.60 2.96 -21.20
CA ARG A 274 -18.50 2.29 -20.48
C ARG A 274 -18.21 3.03 -19.17
N VAL A 275 -18.43 2.36 -18.06
CA VAL A 275 -18.19 2.89 -16.72
C VAL A 275 -17.10 2.06 -16.04
N LEU A 276 -16.02 2.70 -15.60
CA LEU A 276 -14.95 2.06 -14.82
C LEU A 276 -15.30 2.14 -13.33
N LEU A 277 -15.25 0.99 -12.66
CA LEU A 277 -15.43 0.89 -11.21
C LEU A 277 -14.07 1.16 -10.51
N LEU A 278 -13.94 2.31 -9.87
CA LEU A 278 -12.71 2.73 -9.22
C LEU A 278 -12.57 2.20 -7.81
N ASP A 279 -13.63 2.33 -7.02
CA ASP A 279 -13.67 1.87 -5.63
C ASP A 279 -15.08 1.45 -5.23
N CYS A 280 -15.19 0.69 -4.17
CA CYS A 280 -16.46 0.29 -3.60
C CYS A 280 -16.36 0.31 -2.08
N HIS A 281 -17.33 0.88 -1.40
CA HIS A 281 -17.45 0.80 0.05
C HIS A 281 -18.88 0.45 0.46
N TYR A 282 -18.98 -0.16 1.62
CA TYR A 282 -20.27 -0.57 2.18
C TYR A 282 -20.79 0.52 3.12
N ASP A 283 -22.06 0.90 2.91
CA ASP A 283 -22.81 1.79 3.78
C ASP A 283 -23.96 0.97 4.41
N ASP A 284 -24.05 0.95 5.74
CA ASP A 284 -25.04 0.12 6.47
C ASP A 284 -26.50 0.40 6.05
N TYR A 285 -26.80 1.61 5.54
CA TYR A 285 -28.15 2.03 5.14
C TYR A 285 -28.40 1.91 3.64
N ARG A 286 -27.36 2.09 2.82
CA ARG A 286 -27.48 2.20 1.36
C ARG A 286 -26.91 0.99 0.60
N GLY A 287 -26.19 0.10 1.28
CA GLY A 287 -25.51 -1.02 0.67
C GLY A 287 -24.21 -0.63 -0.02
N ALA A 288 -23.93 -1.21 -1.18
CA ALA A 288 -22.71 -0.94 -1.94
C ALA A 288 -22.75 0.45 -2.61
N VAL A 289 -21.84 1.32 -2.23
CA VAL A 289 -21.59 2.62 -2.87
C VAL A 289 -20.33 2.49 -3.71
N ASN A 290 -20.50 2.59 -5.01
CA ASN A 290 -19.44 2.44 -5.99
C ASN A 290 -18.94 3.83 -6.40
N ILE A 291 -17.63 4.06 -6.35
CA ILE A 291 -16.99 5.22 -6.97
C ILE A 291 -16.66 4.84 -8.41
N VAL A 292 -17.13 5.65 -9.34
CA VAL A 292 -17.09 5.33 -10.76
C VAL A 292 -16.59 6.49 -11.60
N GLN A 293 -15.98 6.16 -12.73
CA GLN A 293 -15.68 7.08 -13.83
C GLN A 293 -16.48 6.65 -15.05
N VAL A 294 -17.23 7.57 -15.62
CA VAL A 294 -17.87 7.36 -16.91
C VAL A 294 -16.83 7.58 -17.99
N ALA A 295 -16.36 6.51 -18.62
CA ALA A 295 -15.40 6.62 -19.72
C ALA A 295 -16.08 7.10 -20.99
N ASP A 296 -17.20 6.44 -21.39
CA ASP A 296 -17.96 6.81 -22.58
C ASP A 296 -19.45 6.77 -22.29
N GLY A 297 -20.23 7.48 -23.12
CA GLY A 297 -21.68 7.51 -23.08
C GLY A 297 -22.24 8.29 -21.91
N VAL A 298 -23.44 7.93 -21.51
CA VAL A 298 -24.20 8.58 -20.43
C VAL A 298 -24.88 7.53 -19.58
N ILE A 299 -24.76 7.63 -18.27
CA ILE A 299 -25.50 6.80 -17.31
C ILE A 299 -26.55 7.63 -16.58
N ARG A 300 -27.74 7.05 -16.40
CA ARG A 300 -28.87 7.69 -15.73
C ARG A 300 -29.40 6.84 -14.58
N LYS A 301 -30.06 7.50 -13.64
CA LYS A 301 -30.82 6.82 -12.61
C LYS A 301 -31.90 5.92 -13.23
N GLY A 302 -32.00 4.67 -12.77
CA GLY A 302 -32.95 3.65 -13.29
C GLY A 302 -32.35 2.80 -14.42
N ASP A 303 -31.18 3.13 -14.93
CA ASP A 303 -30.51 2.31 -15.96
C ASP A 303 -30.15 0.92 -15.43
N LYS A 304 -30.22 -0.07 -16.31
CA LYS A 304 -29.78 -1.45 -16.02
C LYS A 304 -28.44 -1.70 -16.67
N VAL A 305 -27.43 -1.82 -15.82
CA VAL A 305 -26.05 -2.05 -16.23
C VAL A 305 -25.62 -3.48 -15.97
N THR A 306 -24.61 -3.94 -16.68
CA THR A 306 -24.05 -5.28 -16.59
C THR A 306 -22.55 -5.18 -16.35
N SER A 307 -22.02 -5.99 -15.44
CA SER A 307 -20.60 -6.16 -15.19
C SER A 307 -19.95 -7.01 -16.28
N CYS A 308 -18.90 -6.54 -16.93
CA CYS A 308 -18.14 -7.32 -17.92
C CYS A 308 -17.46 -8.54 -17.29
N ALA A 309 -16.96 -8.41 -16.05
CA ALA A 309 -16.21 -9.48 -15.38
C ALA A 309 -17.11 -10.61 -14.84
N SER A 310 -18.29 -10.28 -14.28
CA SER A 310 -19.16 -11.26 -13.64
C SER A 310 -20.41 -11.59 -14.45
N GLY A 311 -20.78 -10.79 -15.44
CA GLY A 311 -22.04 -10.90 -16.19
C GLY A 311 -23.29 -10.57 -15.35
N GLN A 312 -23.13 -10.12 -14.11
CA GLN A 312 -24.25 -9.75 -13.25
C GLN A 312 -24.89 -8.44 -13.68
N HIS A 313 -26.20 -8.35 -13.48
CA HIS A 313 -26.99 -7.17 -13.82
C HIS A 313 -27.31 -6.36 -12.58
N PHE A 314 -27.13 -5.06 -12.66
CA PHE A 314 -27.40 -4.11 -11.60
C PHE A 314 -28.39 -3.04 -12.08
N GLU A 315 -29.20 -2.54 -11.18
CA GLU A 315 -30.06 -1.38 -11.42
C GLU A 315 -29.47 -0.18 -10.65
N VAL A 316 -29.35 0.94 -11.34
CA VAL A 316 -28.82 2.19 -10.78
C VAL A 316 -29.91 2.87 -9.97
N LEU A 317 -29.79 2.85 -8.65
CA LEU A 317 -30.77 3.46 -7.73
C LEU A 317 -30.51 4.95 -7.52
N GLU A 318 -29.22 5.33 -7.44
CA GLU A 318 -28.81 6.72 -7.20
C GLU A 318 -27.46 6.97 -7.89
N LEU A 319 -27.30 8.16 -8.43
CA LEU A 319 -26.07 8.71 -8.99
C LEU A 319 -25.75 10.05 -8.33
N GLY A 320 -24.50 10.45 -8.36
CA GLY A 320 -24.10 11.78 -7.90
C GLY A 320 -22.62 12.05 -7.97
N MET A 321 -22.28 13.27 -7.60
CA MET A 321 -20.90 13.75 -7.50
C MET A 321 -20.53 13.96 -6.03
N MET A 322 -19.22 13.98 -5.75
CA MET A 322 -18.66 14.22 -4.41
C MET A 322 -18.15 15.66 -4.32
N THR A 323 -18.80 16.55 -3.52
CA THR A 323 -18.48 17.98 -3.43
C THR A 323 -18.33 18.50 -1.99
N PRO A 324 -17.40 18.14 -1.19
CA PRO A 324 -16.93 16.87 -0.65
C PRO A 324 -18.05 15.94 -0.18
N GLU A 325 -19.24 16.49 0.14
CA GLU A 325 -20.42 15.69 0.46
C GLU A 325 -21.06 15.12 -0.81
N ARG A 326 -21.86 14.07 -0.66
CA ARG A 326 -22.55 13.43 -1.77
C ARG A 326 -23.69 14.32 -2.29
N CYS A 327 -23.57 14.78 -3.52
CA CYS A 327 -24.62 15.53 -4.23
C CYS A 327 -25.24 14.65 -5.31
N LYS A 328 -26.56 14.43 -5.22
CA LYS A 328 -27.31 13.60 -6.18
C LYS A 328 -27.49 14.31 -7.51
N THR A 329 -27.39 13.54 -8.60
CA THR A 329 -27.72 13.98 -9.97
C THR A 329 -28.53 12.92 -10.68
N ASP A 330 -29.26 13.29 -11.71
CA ASP A 330 -30.08 12.36 -12.51
C ASP A 330 -29.26 11.65 -13.60
N ALA A 331 -28.12 12.23 -14.00
CA ALA A 331 -27.24 11.68 -15.04
C ALA A 331 -25.78 12.03 -14.80
N MET A 332 -24.87 11.17 -15.27
CA MET A 332 -23.43 11.43 -15.40
C MET A 332 -22.98 11.16 -16.83
N TYR A 333 -22.04 11.97 -17.32
CA TYR A 333 -21.59 12.00 -18.71
C TYR A 333 -20.14 11.57 -18.83
N ALA A 334 -19.72 11.21 -20.05
CA ALA A 334 -18.35 10.83 -20.35
C ALA A 334 -17.32 11.81 -19.79
N GLY A 335 -16.28 11.29 -19.12
CA GLY A 335 -15.23 12.03 -18.46
C GLY A 335 -15.49 12.40 -17.00
N GLN A 336 -16.71 12.23 -16.49
CA GLN A 336 -17.06 12.58 -15.11
C GLN A 336 -16.75 11.47 -14.13
N VAL A 337 -16.34 11.85 -12.92
CA VAL A 337 -16.11 10.96 -11.77
C VAL A 337 -17.16 11.25 -10.71
N GLY A 338 -17.72 10.20 -10.12
CA GLY A 338 -18.75 10.35 -9.09
C GLY A 338 -19.04 9.03 -8.38
N TYR A 339 -20.22 8.96 -7.76
CA TYR A 339 -20.67 7.75 -7.09
C TYR A 339 -21.93 7.18 -7.72
N MET A 340 -22.08 5.87 -7.58
CA MET A 340 -23.25 5.12 -8.03
C MET A 340 -23.67 4.14 -6.94
N ILE A 341 -24.96 4.15 -6.58
CA ILE A 341 -25.56 3.17 -5.69
C ILE A 341 -26.42 2.23 -6.53
N THR A 342 -26.21 0.94 -6.36
CA THR A 342 -26.95 -0.10 -7.06
C THR A 342 -27.81 -0.92 -6.10
N ASN A 343 -28.69 -1.78 -6.64
CA ASN A 343 -29.50 -2.71 -5.86
C ASN A 343 -28.69 -3.87 -5.23
N VAL A 344 -27.37 -3.86 -5.34
CA VAL A 344 -26.48 -4.91 -4.81
C VAL A 344 -26.21 -4.67 -3.34
N ARG A 345 -26.47 -5.69 -2.53
CA ARG A 345 -26.15 -5.69 -1.09
C ARG A 345 -24.77 -6.28 -0.78
N ASP A 346 -24.23 -7.12 -1.67
CA ASP A 346 -22.91 -7.74 -1.49
C ASP A 346 -21.87 -7.03 -2.33
N VAL A 347 -20.99 -6.28 -1.68
CA VAL A 347 -19.87 -5.54 -2.30
C VAL A 347 -18.93 -6.46 -3.10
N ARG A 348 -18.84 -7.76 -2.74
CA ARG A 348 -18.02 -8.74 -3.47
C ARG A 348 -18.46 -8.95 -4.92
N SER A 349 -19.68 -8.58 -5.25
CA SER A 349 -20.20 -8.60 -6.62
C SER A 349 -19.68 -7.45 -7.47
N SER A 350 -19.21 -6.37 -6.83
CA SER A 350 -18.66 -5.17 -7.49
C SER A 350 -17.14 -5.25 -7.47
N LYS A 351 -16.54 -5.88 -8.47
CA LYS A 351 -15.08 -5.97 -8.54
C LYS A 351 -14.47 -4.63 -8.95
N VAL A 352 -13.56 -4.12 -8.14
CA VAL A 352 -12.77 -2.93 -8.45
C VAL A 352 -11.97 -3.17 -9.75
N GLY A 353 -11.99 -2.18 -10.66
CA GLY A 353 -11.39 -2.28 -12.00
C GLY A 353 -12.28 -2.95 -13.05
N ASP A 354 -13.51 -3.29 -12.71
CA ASP A 354 -14.48 -3.83 -13.66
C ASP A 354 -15.08 -2.73 -14.53
N THR A 355 -15.53 -3.13 -15.72
CA THR A 355 -16.25 -2.27 -16.66
C THR A 355 -17.73 -2.60 -16.62
N LEU A 356 -18.56 -1.58 -16.43
CA LEU A 356 -20.00 -1.70 -16.51
C LEU A 356 -20.50 -1.12 -17.84
N HIS A 357 -21.46 -1.80 -18.46
CA HIS A 357 -22.09 -1.40 -19.73
C HIS A 357 -23.59 -1.54 -19.65
N MET A 358 -24.33 -0.95 -20.60
CA MET A 358 -25.79 -1.14 -20.69
C MET A 358 -26.13 -2.61 -20.92
N LYS A 359 -27.18 -3.08 -20.28
CA LYS A 359 -27.58 -4.52 -20.28
C LYS A 359 -27.64 -5.14 -21.68
N ASN A 360 -28.05 -4.39 -22.69
CA ASN A 360 -28.26 -4.89 -24.04
C ASN A 360 -27.19 -4.47 -25.04
N GLU A 361 -26.12 -3.80 -24.59
CA GLU A 361 -25.05 -3.25 -25.42
C GLU A 361 -23.70 -3.72 -24.87
N PRO A 362 -23.28 -4.96 -25.18
CA PRO A 362 -22.00 -5.46 -24.73
C PRO A 362 -20.85 -4.65 -25.36
N VAL A 363 -19.88 -4.31 -24.54
CA VAL A 363 -18.71 -3.50 -24.92
C VAL A 363 -17.41 -4.24 -24.66
N GLU A 364 -16.33 -3.81 -25.30
CA GLU A 364 -14.99 -4.25 -24.92
C GLU A 364 -14.61 -3.65 -23.57
N PRO A 365 -14.16 -4.48 -22.60
CA PRO A 365 -13.79 -3.99 -21.28
C PRO A 365 -12.66 -2.97 -21.39
N LEU A 366 -12.72 -1.94 -20.54
CA LEU A 366 -11.61 -1.00 -20.37
C LEU A 366 -10.38 -1.74 -19.87
N ALA A 367 -9.19 -1.20 -20.11
CA ALA A 367 -7.97 -1.76 -19.56
C ALA A 367 -8.12 -1.86 -18.03
N GLY A 368 -8.30 -3.09 -17.55
CA GLY A 368 -8.64 -3.35 -16.16
C GLY A 368 -7.52 -2.98 -15.21
N ILE A 369 -7.89 -2.68 -13.97
CA ILE A 369 -6.93 -2.52 -12.86
C ILE A 369 -6.45 -3.92 -12.49
N ARG A 370 -5.13 -4.13 -12.42
CA ARG A 370 -4.57 -5.41 -11.98
C ARG A 370 -5.05 -5.68 -10.55
N PRO A 371 -5.46 -6.92 -10.22
CA PRO A 371 -5.88 -7.24 -8.84
C PRO A 371 -4.71 -7.04 -7.87
N ALA A 372 -5.02 -6.56 -6.68
CA ALA A 372 -4.05 -6.44 -5.60
C ALA A 372 -3.46 -7.81 -5.27
N LYS A 373 -2.13 -7.90 -5.19
CA LYS A 373 -1.43 -9.09 -4.72
C LYS A 373 -0.98 -8.84 -3.28
N PRO A 374 -1.47 -9.61 -2.29
CA PRO A 374 -0.96 -9.51 -0.94
C PRO A 374 0.52 -9.88 -0.88
N MET A 375 1.30 -9.03 -0.23
CA MET A 375 2.75 -9.20 -0.06
C MET A 375 3.11 -9.72 1.33
N VAL A 376 2.27 -9.42 2.33
CA VAL A 376 2.48 -9.78 3.74
C VAL A 376 1.26 -10.50 4.28
N PHE A 377 1.48 -11.61 4.98
CA PHE A 377 0.42 -12.41 5.58
C PHE A 377 0.59 -12.50 7.09
N GLN A 378 -0.51 -12.34 7.82
CA GLN A 378 -0.54 -12.51 9.27
C GLN A 378 -1.76 -13.32 9.71
N GLY A 379 -1.59 -14.14 10.76
CA GLY A 379 -2.70 -14.78 11.43
C GLY A 379 -3.29 -13.82 12.46
N LEU A 380 -4.59 -13.62 12.45
CA LEU A 380 -5.34 -12.78 13.39
C LEU A 380 -6.22 -13.69 14.25
N TYR A 381 -5.98 -13.67 15.56
CA TYR A 381 -6.72 -14.49 16.52
C TYR A 381 -7.34 -13.59 17.59
N PRO A 382 -8.53 -13.90 18.11
CA PRO A 382 -9.11 -13.14 19.21
C PRO A 382 -8.30 -13.39 20.49
N VAL A 383 -8.22 -12.38 21.37
CA VAL A 383 -7.59 -12.53 22.69
C VAL A 383 -8.37 -13.54 23.53
N ASN A 384 -9.69 -13.50 23.49
CA ASN A 384 -10.57 -14.49 24.11
C ASN A 384 -11.21 -15.36 23.03
N SER A 385 -11.15 -16.68 23.18
CA SER A 385 -11.70 -17.62 22.20
C SER A 385 -13.21 -17.41 21.95
N ASP A 386 -13.95 -16.93 22.94
CA ASP A 386 -15.39 -16.65 22.84
C ASP A 386 -15.72 -15.47 21.90
N ASP A 387 -14.74 -14.59 21.64
CA ASP A 387 -14.90 -13.42 20.76
C ASP A 387 -14.69 -13.74 19.27
N PHE A 388 -14.51 -15.03 18.90
CA PHE A 388 -14.29 -15.41 17.49
C PHE A 388 -15.39 -14.95 16.54
N GLU A 389 -16.67 -15.10 16.90
CA GLU A 389 -17.79 -14.66 16.04
C GLU A 389 -17.82 -13.12 15.90
N LYS A 390 -17.43 -12.37 16.94
CA LYS A 390 -17.27 -10.92 16.89
C LYS A 390 -16.14 -10.54 15.95
N LEU A 391 -14.98 -11.20 16.04
CA LEU A 391 -13.85 -11.00 15.14
C LEU A 391 -14.24 -11.32 13.69
N LYS A 392 -14.95 -12.42 13.45
CA LYS A 392 -15.43 -12.83 12.13
C LYS A 392 -16.35 -11.77 11.50
N ALA A 393 -17.28 -11.24 12.26
CA ALA A 393 -18.17 -10.18 11.81
C ALA A 393 -17.38 -8.89 11.48
N ALA A 394 -16.41 -8.51 12.33
CA ALA A 394 -15.56 -7.34 12.14
C ALA A 394 -14.66 -7.48 10.90
N VAL A 395 -13.95 -8.60 10.76
CA VAL A 395 -13.11 -8.89 9.58
C VAL A 395 -13.95 -8.90 8.31
N SER A 396 -15.12 -9.54 8.32
CA SER A 396 -16.03 -9.56 7.16
C SER A 396 -16.48 -8.16 6.74
N LYS A 397 -16.86 -7.30 7.69
CA LYS A 397 -17.25 -5.91 7.40
C LYS A 397 -16.08 -5.08 6.89
N LEU A 398 -14.92 -5.23 7.49
CA LEU A 398 -13.75 -4.44 7.12
C LEU A 398 -13.22 -4.82 5.72
N THR A 399 -13.22 -6.12 5.39
CA THR A 399 -12.84 -6.61 4.05
C THR A 399 -13.84 -6.24 2.95
N LEU A 400 -15.09 -5.91 3.29
CA LEU A 400 -16.03 -5.31 2.33
C LEU A 400 -15.61 -3.89 1.92
N ASN A 401 -14.96 -3.17 2.83
CA ASN A 401 -14.50 -1.79 2.60
C ASN A 401 -13.05 -1.71 2.10
N ASP A 402 -12.34 -2.83 2.08
CA ASP A 402 -10.95 -2.93 1.66
C ASP A 402 -10.76 -4.17 0.79
N ALA A 403 -10.91 -4.00 -0.50
CA ALA A 403 -10.82 -5.07 -1.49
C ALA A 403 -9.39 -5.62 -1.66
N SER A 404 -8.38 -4.97 -1.12
CA SER A 404 -6.98 -5.40 -1.19
C SER A 404 -6.63 -6.44 -0.13
N VAL A 405 -7.44 -6.57 0.93
CA VAL A 405 -7.24 -7.55 2.00
C VAL A 405 -7.87 -8.88 1.63
N THR A 406 -7.10 -9.97 1.74
CA THR A 406 -7.62 -11.33 1.65
C THR A 406 -7.71 -11.93 3.04
N ALA A 407 -8.82 -12.61 3.37
CA ALA A 407 -9.01 -13.26 4.67
C ALA A 407 -9.49 -14.70 4.47
N GLN A 408 -8.79 -15.65 5.08
CA GLN A 408 -9.11 -17.09 5.10
C GLN A 408 -9.16 -17.59 6.53
N THR A 409 -10.06 -18.48 6.85
CA THR A 409 -10.10 -19.09 8.19
C THR A 409 -8.89 -19.97 8.44
N GLU A 410 -8.26 -19.85 9.58
CA GLU A 410 -7.11 -20.62 10.02
C GLU A 410 -7.33 -21.11 11.46
N ASN A 411 -6.87 -22.31 11.78
CA ASN A 411 -6.92 -22.86 13.13
C ASN A 411 -5.51 -23.11 13.65
N SER A 412 -5.22 -22.61 14.85
CA SER A 412 -4.00 -22.88 15.60
C SER A 412 -4.31 -23.73 16.81
N THR A 413 -3.45 -24.69 17.12
CA THR A 413 -3.59 -25.54 18.34
C THR A 413 -3.35 -24.73 19.60
N ALA A 414 -2.60 -23.62 19.52
CA ALA A 414 -2.28 -22.75 20.64
C ALA A 414 -3.27 -21.59 20.83
N LEU A 415 -3.76 -20.99 19.73
CA LEU A 415 -4.60 -19.77 19.74
C LEU A 415 -6.07 -20.04 19.36
N GLY A 416 -6.41 -21.25 18.93
CA GLY A 416 -7.76 -21.60 18.49
C GLY A 416 -8.10 -21.12 17.08
N ALA A 417 -9.38 -20.81 16.82
CA ALA A 417 -9.86 -20.34 15.54
C ALA A 417 -9.51 -18.88 15.29
N GLY A 418 -9.09 -18.57 14.07
CA GLY A 418 -8.69 -17.23 13.64
C GLY A 418 -8.78 -17.05 12.13
N PHE A 419 -8.12 -16.01 11.62
CA PHE A 419 -8.07 -15.69 10.21
C PHE A 419 -6.62 -15.52 9.76
N ARG A 420 -6.29 -16.07 8.60
CA ARG A 420 -5.08 -15.74 7.86
C ARG A 420 -5.41 -14.61 6.92
N CYS A 421 -4.88 -13.42 7.19
CA CYS A 421 -5.11 -12.23 6.39
C CYS A 421 -3.86 -11.88 5.58
N GLY A 422 -4.08 -11.52 4.30
CA GLY A 422 -3.04 -11.02 3.42
C GLY A 422 -3.22 -9.52 3.20
N PHE A 423 -2.11 -8.78 3.29
CA PHE A 423 -2.03 -7.33 3.22
C PHE A 423 -1.03 -6.90 2.15
N LEU A 424 -1.15 -5.66 1.66
CA LEU A 424 -0.20 -5.09 0.70
C LEU A 424 1.18 -4.84 1.32
N GLY A 425 1.21 -4.45 2.61
CA GLY A 425 2.44 -4.19 3.36
C GLY A 425 2.18 -4.17 4.87
N LEU A 426 3.21 -3.84 5.65
CA LEU A 426 3.11 -3.81 7.12
C LEU A 426 2.27 -2.67 7.64
N LEU A 427 2.41 -1.47 7.08
CA LEU A 427 1.61 -0.31 7.48
C LEU A 427 0.13 -0.56 7.20
N HIS A 428 -0.17 -1.21 6.07
CA HIS A 428 -1.54 -1.61 5.74
C HIS A 428 -2.09 -2.61 6.79
N ALA A 429 -1.30 -3.61 7.22
CA ALA A 429 -1.67 -4.53 8.28
C ALA A 429 -1.93 -3.79 9.61
N ASP A 430 -1.04 -2.88 10.00
CA ASP A 430 -1.17 -2.08 11.23
C ASP A 430 -2.41 -1.18 11.22
N VAL A 431 -2.72 -0.57 10.08
CA VAL A 431 -3.94 0.23 9.91
C VAL A 431 -5.18 -0.66 10.06
N PHE A 432 -5.17 -1.83 9.42
CA PHE A 432 -6.26 -2.79 9.52
C PHE A 432 -6.49 -3.27 10.97
N HIS A 433 -5.43 -3.57 11.71
CA HIS A 433 -5.51 -3.95 13.13
C HIS A 433 -6.08 -2.82 13.99
N GLN A 434 -5.60 -1.60 13.77
CA GLN A 434 -6.09 -0.43 14.50
C GLN A 434 -7.57 -0.18 14.22
N ARG A 435 -8.02 -0.33 12.98
CA ARG A 435 -9.44 -0.22 12.61
C ARG A 435 -10.30 -1.32 13.23
N LEU A 436 -9.82 -2.58 13.27
CA LEU A 436 -10.52 -3.67 13.97
C LEU A 436 -10.75 -3.33 15.43
N GLN A 437 -9.75 -2.75 16.10
CA GLN A 437 -9.83 -2.39 17.51
C GLN A 437 -10.73 -1.17 17.72
N GLU A 438 -10.56 -0.09 16.92
CA GLU A 438 -11.25 1.19 17.16
C GLU A 438 -12.70 1.20 16.64
N GLU A 439 -12.96 0.63 15.45
CA GLU A 439 -14.28 0.66 14.82
C GLU A 439 -15.18 -0.48 15.34
N PHE A 440 -14.60 -1.64 15.69
CA PHE A 440 -15.36 -2.84 16.08
C PHE A 440 -15.10 -3.30 17.51
N GLY A 441 -14.13 -2.71 18.22
CA GLY A 441 -13.75 -3.13 19.57
C GLY A 441 -13.28 -4.60 19.61
N ALA A 442 -12.65 -5.09 18.54
CA ALA A 442 -12.11 -6.44 18.46
C ALA A 442 -10.66 -6.44 18.91
N GLU A 443 -10.39 -7.04 20.09
CA GLU A 443 -9.02 -7.26 20.56
C GLU A 443 -8.42 -8.49 19.88
N ILE A 444 -7.25 -8.30 19.24
CA ILE A 444 -6.62 -9.34 18.44
C ILE A 444 -5.19 -9.61 18.84
N ILE A 445 -4.75 -10.84 18.60
CA ILE A 445 -3.36 -11.28 18.59
C ILE A 445 -2.97 -11.48 17.13
N ALA A 446 -2.01 -10.70 16.65
CA ALA A 446 -1.44 -10.86 15.31
C ALA A 446 -0.17 -11.72 15.37
N THR A 447 -0.05 -12.73 14.51
CA THR A 447 1.18 -13.53 14.39
C THR A 447 2.29 -12.73 13.70
N ALA A 448 3.52 -13.22 13.76
CA ALA A 448 4.61 -12.63 13.00
C ALA A 448 4.27 -12.56 11.50
N PRO A 449 4.64 -11.46 10.81
CA PRO A 449 4.40 -11.33 9.38
C PRO A 449 5.18 -12.39 8.60
N THR A 450 4.55 -12.96 7.58
CA THR A 450 5.16 -13.91 6.65
C THR A 450 4.93 -13.46 5.22
N VAL A 451 5.81 -13.86 4.32
CA VAL A 451 5.71 -13.56 2.89
C VAL A 451 5.24 -14.79 2.12
N PRO A 452 4.69 -14.65 0.91
CA PRO A 452 4.24 -15.78 0.11
C PRO A 452 5.45 -16.54 -0.46
N TYR A 453 5.75 -17.71 0.06
CA TYR A 453 6.75 -18.62 -0.49
C TYR A 453 6.12 -19.52 -1.54
N ARG A 454 6.91 -19.96 -2.50
CA ARG A 454 6.53 -21.03 -3.44
C ARG A 454 7.32 -22.28 -3.15
N ILE A 455 6.61 -23.39 -3.01
CA ILE A 455 7.19 -24.68 -2.65
C ILE A 455 6.88 -25.69 -3.73
N LYS A 456 7.90 -26.40 -4.19
CA LYS A 456 7.78 -27.52 -5.10
C LYS A 456 8.38 -28.76 -4.44
N HIS A 457 7.55 -29.76 -4.12
CA HIS A 457 8.04 -31.03 -3.61
C HIS A 457 8.64 -31.88 -4.75
N ALA A 458 9.50 -32.83 -4.38
CA ALA A 458 10.23 -33.65 -5.35
C ALA A 458 9.34 -34.39 -6.38
N ASN A 459 8.08 -34.67 -6.03
CA ASN A 459 7.13 -35.38 -6.87
C ASN A 459 6.11 -34.47 -7.57
N ASP A 460 6.15 -33.15 -7.32
CA ASP A 460 5.19 -32.21 -7.86
C ASP A 460 5.71 -31.58 -9.15
N GLU A 461 4.86 -31.40 -10.14
CA GLU A 461 5.21 -30.67 -11.39
C GLU A 461 5.12 -29.16 -11.22
N ALA A 462 4.25 -28.66 -10.34
CA ALA A 462 3.97 -27.26 -10.14
C ALA A 462 4.41 -26.76 -8.76
N TYR A 463 4.67 -25.45 -8.66
CA TYR A 463 4.87 -24.77 -7.38
C TYR A 463 3.53 -24.50 -6.70
N ILE A 464 3.48 -24.68 -5.40
CA ILE A 464 2.34 -24.39 -4.53
C ILE A 464 2.66 -23.14 -3.71
N ASP A 465 1.76 -22.17 -3.67
CA ASP A 465 1.92 -20.98 -2.86
C ASP A 465 1.69 -21.31 -1.37
N CYS A 466 2.64 -20.94 -0.52
CA CYS A 466 2.61 -21.15 0.92
C CYS A 466 2.69 -19.78 1.63
N THR A 467 1.60 -19.38 2.25
CA THR A 467 1.48 -18.11 2.98
C THR A 467 1.49 -18.28 4.49
N SER A 468 1.38 -19.51 5.00
CA SER A 468 1.35 -19.82 6.43
C SER A 468 2.39 -20.87 6.82
N PRO A 469 3.17 -20.64 7.89
CA PRO A 469 4.06 -21.67 8.45
C PRO A 469 3.29 -22.90 8.91
N LEU A 470 2.00 -22.78 9.24
CA LEU A 470 1.15 -23.88 9.70
C LEU A 470 0.82 -24.88 8.58
N ALA A 471 0.81 -24.43 7.33
CA ALA A 471 0.59 -25.30 6.16
C ALA A 471 1.74 -26.28 5.92
N ILE A 472 2.90 -26.05 6.56
CA ILE A 472 4.09 -26.88 6.41
C ILE A 472 4.20 -27.84 7.59
N PRO A 473 4.42 -29.16 7.36
CA PRO A 473 4.57 -30.11 8.45
C PRO A 473 5.73 -29.76 9.39
N SER A 474 5.52 -29.89 10.71
CA SER A 474 6.59 -29.83 11.70
C SER A 474 7.52 -31.02 11.57
N GLY A 475 8.82 -30.85 11.86
CA GLY A 475 9.73 -32.00 11.99
C GLY A 475 10.73 -32.21 10.85
N GLY A 476 11.08 -31.20 10.07
CA GLY A 476 12.20 -31.32 9.14
C GLY A 476 11.95 -30.80 7.73
N PHE A 477 11.38 -29.64 7.63
CA PHE A 477 11.24 -28.93 6.34
C PHE A 477 12.49 -28.08 6.04
N PRO A 478 13.01 -28.07 4.79
CA PRO A 478 12.50 -28.80 3.63
C PRO A 478 12.87 -30.29 3.63
N SER A 479 11.98 -31.10 3.09
CA SER A 479 12.27 -32.50 2.80
C SER A 479 13.25 -32.63 1.63
N LYS A 480 13.92 -33.78 1.52
CA LYS A 480 14.92 -33.98 0.46
C LYS A 480 14.29 -33.86 -0.94
N GLY A 481 14.86 -32.98 -1.76
CA GLY A 481 14.35 -32.70 -3.12
C GLY A 481 13.25 -31.63 -3.19
N THR A 482 12.89 -30.96 -2.09
CA THR A 482 11.99 -29.80 -2.11
C THR A 482 12.75 -28.56 -2.58
N GLU A 483 12.20 -27.85 -3.57
CA GLU A 483 12.66 -26.54 -4.00
C GLU A 483 11.76 -25.48 -3.40
N ILE A 484 12.35 -24.37 -2.93
CA ILE A 484 11.63 -23.25 -2.33
C ILE A 484 12.06 -21.97 -3.05
N GLU A 485 11.09 -21.16 -3.42
CA GLU A 485 11.30 -19.83 -3.94
C GLU A 485 10.78 -18.79 -2.94
N GLU A 486 11.58 -17.73 -2.75
CA GLU A 486 11.20 -16.56 -1.97
C GLU A 486 10.93 -15.36 -2.87
N PRO A 487 9.99 -14.47 -2.52
CA PRO A 487 9.75 -13.24 -3.27
C PRO A 487 10.90 -12.27 -3.07
N LEU A 488 11.34 -11.66 -4.16
CA LEU A 488 12.33 -10.60 -4.18
C LEU A 488 11.67 -9.25 -4.47
N VAL A 489 12.27 -8.19 -3.96
CA VAL A 489 11.90 -6.81 -4.25
C VAL A 489 13.11 -6.03 -4.72
N GLU A 490 12.86 -5.09 -5.63
CA GLU A 490 13.84 -4.07 -6.03
C GLU A 490 13.58 -2.82 -5.21
N ALA A 491 14.47 -2.57 -4.24
CA ALA A 491 14.36 -1.46 -3.31
C ALA A 491 15.16 -0.25 -3.82
N THR A 492 14.50 0.90 -3.92
CA THR A 492 15.13 2.20 -4.19
C THR A 492 15.27 2.96 -2.87
N ILE A 493 16.49 3.22 -2.45
CA ILE A 493 16.82 3.92 -1.21
C ILE A 493 17.47 5.25 -1.55
N ILE A 494 16.95 6.35 -0.97
CA ILE A 494 17.58 7.67 -1.07
C ILE A 494 18.11 8.06 0.29
N CYS A 495 19.38 8.42 0.34
CA CYS A 495 20.04 8.79 1.57
C CYS A 495 21.13 9.86 1.33
N GLN A 496 21.64 10.44 2.41
CA GLN A 496 22.75 11.39 2.35
C GLN A 496 24.10 10.66 2.19
N PRO A 497 25.12 11.25 1.51
CA PRO A 497 26.39 10.60 1.24
C PRO A 497 27.11 10.07 2.48
N HIS A 498 27.03 10.77 3.61
CA HIS A 498 27.72 10.38 4.85
C HIS A 498 27.13 9.15 5.55
N VAL A 499 25.89 8.73 5.21
CA VAL A 499 25.25 7.53 5.78
C VAL A 499 25.26 6.33 4.82
N VAL A 500 25.71 6.51 3.58
CA VAL A 500 25.74 5.43 2.55
C VAL A 500 26.38 4.16 3.09
N GLY A 501 27.54 4.25 3.78
CA GLY A 501 28.21 3.08 4.33
C GLY A 501 27.34 2.27 5.31
N LYS A 502 26.57 2.94 6.17
CA LYS A 502 25.66 2.28 7.12
C LYS A 502 24.45 1.63 6.43
N VAL A 503 23.96 2.27 5.36
CA VAL A 503 22.85 1.75 4.55
C VAL A 503 23.31 0.52 3.76
N VAL A 504 24.48 0.57 3.15
CA VAL A 504 25.09 -0.56 2.44
C VAL A 504 25.28 -1.76 3.39
N GLU A 505 25.82 -1.52 4.59
CA GLU A 505 25.97 -2.55 5.62
C GLU A 505 24.61 -3.19 5.99
N LEU A 506 23.57 -2.36 6.17
CA LEU A 506 22.21 -2.87 6.44
C LEU A 506 21.70 -3.75 5.30
N CYS A 507 21.82 -3.29 4.05
CA CYS A 507 21.37 -4.05 2.89
C CYS A 507 22.12 -5.39 2.75
N MET A 508 23.43 -5.41 2.99
CA MET A 508 24.24 -6.63 2.98
C MET A 508 23.82 -7.59 4.11
N ASP A 509 23.60 -7.07 5.33
CA ASP A 509 23.08 -7.87 6.45
C ASP A 509 21.70 -8.50 6.13
N ARG A 510 20.91 -7.87 5.26
CA ARG A 510 19.60 -8.33 4.79
C ARG A 510 19.66 -9.16 3.50
N ARG A 511 20.82 -9.69 3.14
CA ARG A 511 21.05 -10.49 1.94
C ARG A 511 20.79 -9.72 0.63
N GLY A 512 20.99 -8.40 0.65
CA GLY A 512 20.77 -7.54 -0.50
C GLY A 512 21.88 -7.64 -1.53
N GLU A 513 21.50 -7.62 -2.80
CA GLU A 513 22.37 -7.49 -3.96
C GLU A 513 22.32 -6.06 -4.48
N GLN A 514 23.46 -5.36 -4.54
CA GLN A 514 23.51 -4.01 -5.05
C GLN A 514 23.37 -4.01 -6.58
N LEU A 515 22.40 -3.28 -7.09
CA LEU A 515 22.15 -3.13 -8.53
C LEU A 515 22.79 -1.86 -9.08
N GLU A 516 22.56 -0.72 -8.39
CA GLU A 516 22.95 0.59 -8.87
C GLU A 516 23.23 1.56 -7.73
N GLN A 517 24.15 2.50 -7.96
CA GLN A 517 24.41 3.63 -7.06
C GLN A 517 24.62 4.88 -7.90
N ASN A 518 23.76 5.88 -7.70
CA ASN A 518 23.78 7.14 -8.45
C ASN A 518 23.71 8.33 -7.50
N PHE A 519 24.44 9.40 -7.82
CA PHE A 519 24.34 10.66 -7.11
C PHE A 519 23.27 11.55 -7.76
N LEU A 520 22.24 11.89 -7.02
CA LEU A 520 21.21 12.84 -7.47
C LEU A 520 21.79 14.26 -7.45
N ASP A 521 22.46 14.61 -6.35
CA ASP A 521 23.25 15.82 -6.16
C ASP A 521 24.35 15.60 -5.10
N ASP A 522 25.02 16.68 -4.67
CA ASP A 522 26.08 16.61 -3.64
C ASP A 522 25.53 16.20 -2.25
N SER A 523 24.21 16.27 -2.05
CA SER A 523 23.55 15.99 -0.77
C SER A 523 22.79 14.66 -0.75
N ARG A 524 22.53 14.01 -1.91
CA ARG A 524 21.69 12.82 -2.02
C ARG A 524 22.24 11.77 -2.97
N VAL A 525 22.14 10.52 -2.52
CA VAL A 525 22.54 9.31 -3.26
C VAL A 525 21.33 8.39 -3.38
N ILE A 526 21.12 7.87 -4.58
CA ILE A 526 20.15 6.82 -4.87
C ILE A 526 20.90 5.49 -4.88
N LEU A 527 20.42 4.54 -4.09
CA LEU A 527 20.91 3.16 -4.03
C LEU A 527 19.78 2.24 -4.48
N ARG A 528 20.06 1.36 -5.42
CA ARG A 528 19.12 0.30 -5.83
C ARG A 528 19.66 -1.05 -5.39
N TYR A 529 18.83 -1.79 -4.69
CA TYR A 529 19.14 -3.10 -4.15
C TYR A 529 18.04 -4.10 -4.50
N ARG A 530 18.44 -5.32 -4.83
CA ARG A 530 17.54 -6.46 -4.85
C ARG A 530 17.58 -7.12 -3.47
N LEU A 531 16.43 -7.21 -2.80
CA LEU A 531 16.31 -7.70 -1.43
C LEU A 531 15.22 -8.78 -1.37
N PRO A 532 15.39 -9.81 -0.52
CA PRO A 532 14.27 -10.71 -0.20
C PRO A 532 13.17 -9.96 0.55
N LEU A 533 11.93 -10.11 0.12
CA LEU A 533 10.78 -9.44 0.76
C LEU A 533 10.65 -9.80 2.25
N GLY A 534 10.94 -11.04 2.63
CA GLY A 534 10.91 -11.46 4.03
C GLY A 534 11.89 -10.72 4.95
N GLU A 535 12.97 -10.19 4.40
CA GLU A 535 13.96 -9.37 5.13
C GLU A 535 13.56 -7.89 5.19
N VAL A 536 12.76 -7.44 4.24
CA VAL A 536 12.22 -6.08 4.20
C VAL A 536 10.97 -5.95 5.08
N ALA A 537 10.12 -6.96 5.04
CA ALA A 537 8.81 -6.95 5.71
C ALA A 537 8.87 -7.02 7.25
N ALA A 538 10.02 -7.20 7.89
CA ALA A 538 10.11 -7.29 9.35
C ALA A 538 10.34 -5.93 10.01
N ASP A 539 11.54 -5.38 9.88
CA ASP A 539 11.99 -4.19 10.61
C ASP A 539 12.98 -3.32 9.80
N PHE A 540 13.05 -3.57 8.49
CA PHE A 540 14.02 -2.88 7.62
C PHE A 540 13.82 -1.36 7.60
N ALA A 541 12.55 -0.90 7.50
CA ALA A 541 12.23 0.53 7.48
C ALA A 541 12.68 1.25 8.76
N ASP A 542 12.42 0.64 9.91
CA ASP A 542 12.77 1.20 11.21
C ASP A 542 14.30 1.21 11.42
N GLU A 543 14.98 0.12 11.02
CA GLU A 543 16.45 0.07 11.07
C GLU A 543 17.08 1.08 10.11
N LEU A 544 16.55 1.23 8.91
CA LEU A 544 17.01 2.20 7.92
C LEU A 544 16.90 3.63 8.46
N LYS A 545 15.73 3.99 9.01
CA LYS A 545 15.51 5.29 9.66
C LYS A 545 16.45 5.50 10.83
N SER A 546 16.61 4.49 11.69
CA SER A 546 17.50 4.57 12.86
C SER A 546 18.97 4.77 12.45
N ARG A 547 19.50 4.01 11.48
CA ARG A 547 20.89 4.09 11.03
C ARG A 547 21.19 5.38 10.26
N SER A 548 20.18 5.96 9.60
CA SER A 548 20.27 7.21 8.84
C SER A 548 19.86 8.45 9.63
N SER A 549 19.54 8.32 10.93
CA SER A 549 19.01 9.42 11.75
C SER A 549 17.72 10.05 11.17
N GLY A 550 16.90 9.25 10.50
CA GLY A 550 15.64 9.66 9.88
C GLY A 550 15.74 10.23 8.46
N TYR A 551 16.94 10.34 7.90
CA TYR A 551 17.17 10.99 6.59
C TYR A 551 17.13 10.04 5.38
N ALA A 552 17.03 8.73 5.57
CA ALA A 552 16.88 7.80 4.46
C ALA A 552 15.43 7.43 4.25
N THR A 553 15.01 7.47 2.99
CA THR A 553 13.71 6.98 2.53
C THR A 553 13.91 5.80 1.60
N PHE A 554 12.93 4.92 1.56
CA PHE A 554 12.96 3.80 0.63
C PHE A 554 11.58 3.52 0.07
N ASP A 555 11.58 2.92 -1.10
CA ASP A 555 10.43 2.35 -1.79
C ASP A 555 10.83 1.04 -2.45
N TYR A 556 9.88 0.19 -2.76
CA TYR A 556 10.18 -1.11 -3.35
C TYR A 556 9.09 -1.59 -4.31
N ASP A 557 9.54 -2.29 -5.36
CA ASP A 557 8.70 -2.93 -6.36
C ASP A 557 8.93 -4.45 -6.37
N ASP A 558 7.93 -5.22 -6.83
CA ASP A 558 8.04 -6.68 -6.98
C ASP A 558 9.10 -7.03 -8.04
N ALA A 559 10.12 -7.78 -7.65
CA ALA A 559 11.20 -8.25 -8.51
C ALA A 559 11.11 -9.75 -8.86
N GLY A 560 9.97 -10.37 -8.55
CA GLY A 560 9.69 -11.79 -8.85
C GLY A 560 10.15 -12.74 -7.77
N MET A 561 10.40 -13.99 -8.15
CA MET A 561 10.71 -15.10 -7.23
C MET A 561 12.11 -15.65 -7.49
N ALA A 562 12.84 -16.02 -6.44
CA ALA A 562 14.15 -16.68 -6.54
C ALA A 562 14.26 -17.89 -5.60
N LYS A 563 15.04 -18.89 -6.04
CA LYS A 563 15.33 -20.07 -5.19
C LYS A 563 16.12 -19.66 -3.96
N SER A 564 15.72 -20.19 -2.80
CA SER A 564 16.32 -19.85 -1.50
C SER A 564 16.29 -21.03 -0.53
N ASP A 565 17.26 -21.02 0.41
CA ASP A 565 17.37 -22.04 1.47
C ASP A 565 16.55 -21.64 2.70
N ILE A 566 15.22 -21.67 2.54
CA ILE A 566 14.27 -21.38 3.62
C ILE A 566 14.01 -22.63 4.43
N VAL A 567 13.97 -22.49 5.75
CA VAL A 567 13.69 -23.56 6.69
C VAL A 567 12.58 -23.18 7.63
N ARG A 568 11.78 -24.16 8.03
CA ARG A 568 10.81 -23.99 9.12
C ARG A 568 11.51 -24.12 10.46
N MET A 569 11.40 -23.10 11.27
CA MET A 569 11.87 -23.07 12.65
C MET A 569 10.66 -23.24 13.59
N ASP A 570 10.69 -24.29 14.40
CA ASP A 570 9.67 -24.56 15.42
C ASP A 570 10.16 -24.12 16.80
N VAL A 571 9.24 -23.60 17.60
CA VAL A 571 9.48 -23.25 19.02
C VAL A 571 8.85 -24.32 19.90
N LEU A 572 9.63 -24.88 20.81
CA LEU A 572 9.19 -25.91 21.73
C LEU A 572 9.21 -25.36 23.17
N VAL A 573 8.12 -25.59 23.88
CA VAL A 573 7.97 -25.31 25.32
C VAL A 573 7.80 -26.63 26.05
N ASN A 574 8.75 -26.99 26.88
CA ASN A 574 8.85 -28.30 27.54
C ASN A 574 8.79 -29.52 26.60
N GLY A 575 9.25 -29.34 25.33
CA GLY A 575 9.24 -30.39 24.31
C GLY A 575 7.96 -30.45 23.47
N SER A 576 6.94 -29.64 23.75
CA SER A 576 5.74 -29.49 22.94
C SER A 576 5.93 -28.36 21.94
N VAL A 577 5.62 -28.56 20.66
CA VAL A 577 5.69 -27.54 19.63
C VAL A 577 4.55 -26.53 19.82
N VAL A 578 4.87 -25.25 19.79
CA VAL A 578 3.92 -24.14 19.79
C VAL A 578 3.81 -23.63 18.37
N ASP A 579 2.75 -24.01 17.68
CA ASP A 579 2.53 -23.73 16.26
C ASP A 579 2.41 -22.25 15.94
N ALA A 580 1.78 -21.45 16.81
CA ALA A 580 1.63 -20.00 16.65
C ALA A 580 2.97 -19.24 16.61
N LEU A 581 4.06 -19.84 17.10
CA LEU A 581 5.41 -19.27 17.10
C LEU A 581 6.32 -19.87 16.01
N ALA A 582 5.78 -20.78 15.18
CA ALA A 582 6.52 -21.32 14.04
C ALA A 582 6.79 -20.24 13.00
N THR A 583 8.02 -20.16 12.49
CA THR A 583 8.42 -19.16 11.49
C THR A 583 9.21 -19.79 10.35
N LEU A 584 9.09 -19.19 9.15
CA LEU A 584 9.92 -19.52 7.98
C LEU A 584 11.07 -18.52 7.93
N VAL A 585 12.29 -19.04 7.95
CA VAL A 585 13.50 -18.20 8.00
C VAL A 585 14.58 -18.77 7.09
N HIS A 586 15.43 -17.91 6.55
CA HIS A 586 16.60 -18.37 5.82
C HIS A 586 17.57 -19.09 6.78
N ARG A 587 18.15 -20.23 6.33
CA ARG A 587 18.99 -21.11 7.15
C ARG A 587 20.16 -20.39 7.82
N SER A 588 20.80 -19.43 7.13
CA SER A 588 21.91 -18.66 7.68
C SER A 588 21.52 -17.82 8.90
N LYS A 589 20.28 -17.35 8.98
CA LYS A 589 19.78 -16.50 10.06
C LYS A 589 19.03 -17.24 11.15
N ALA A 590 18.65 -18.49 10.90
CA ALA A 590 17.82 -19.29 11.80
C ALA A 590 18.38 -19.35 13.24
N GLN A 591 19.70 -19.49 13.41
CA GLN A 591 20.31 -19.58 14.74
C GLN A 591 20.20 -18.25 15.53
N ARG A 592 20.43 -17.10 14.87
CA ARG A 592 20.32 -15.78 15.51
C ARG A 592 18.85 -15.51 15.87
N HIS A 593 17.95 -15.69 14.91
CA HIS A 593 16.52 -15.49 15.12
C HIS A 593 15.96 -16.40 16.22
N GLY A 594 16.37 -17.67 16.27
CA GLY A 594 15.97 -18.60 17.31
C GLY A 594 16.45 -18.21 18.70
N ARG A 595 17.67 -17.69 18.85
CA ARG A 595 18.18 -17.17 20.13
C ARG A 595 17.37 -15.97 20.61
N ASP A 596 17.14 -14.99 19.73
CA ASP A 596 16.41 -13.77 20.04
C ASP A 596 14.96 -14.07 20.43
N LEU A 597 14.30 -14.99 19.74
CA LEU A 597 12.92 -15.39 20.03
C LEU A 597 12.83 -16.12 21.37
N VAL A 598 13.74 -17.07 21.65
CA VAL A 598 13.73 -17.83 22.91
C VAL A 598 14.12 -16.94 24.10
N ALA A 599 14.98 -15.92 23.91
CA ALA A 599 15.31 -14.94 24.94
C ALA A 599 14.10 -14.07 25.29
N ARG A 600 13.37 -13.54 24.28
CA ARG A 600 12.12 -12.79 24.51
C ARG A 600 11.06 -13.63 25.21
N LEU A 601 10.91 -14.89 24.82
CA LEU A 601 10.00 -15.84 25.48
C LEU A 601 10.35 -16.02 26.96
N LYS A 602 11.62 -16.11 27.30
CA LYS A 602 12.08 -16.26 28.68
C LYS A 602 11.75 -15.04 29.55
N GLU A 603 11.80 -13.84 28.97
CA GLU A 603 11.47 -12.59 29.65
C GLU A 603 9.94 -12.44 29.83
N ALA A 604 9.16 -12.79 28.81
CA ALA A 604 7.71 -12.63 28.79
C ALA A 604 6.96 -13.69 29.63
N LEU A 605 7.48 -14.93 29.72
CA LEU A 605 6.81 -16.00 30.44
C LEU A 605 7.06 -15.92 31.95
N PRO A 606 6.01 -15.96 32.79
CA PRO A 606 6.18 -15.97 34.23
C PRO A 606 6.79 -17.30 34.72
N ARG A 607 7.53 -17.23 35.82
CA ARG A 607 8.12 -18.42 36.44
C ARG A 607 7.02 -19.35 36.94
N GLN A 608 7.14 -20.64 36.60
CA GLN A 608 6.24 -21.71 36.98
C GLN A 608 6.76 -22.47 38.26
N LEU A 609 5.95 -23.34 38.81
CA LEU A 609 6.35 -24.21 39.94
C LEU A 609 7.43 -25.23 39.56
N TYR A 610 7.64 -25.46 38.30
CA TYR A 610 8.66 -26.35 37.72
C TYR A 610 9.49 -25.59 36.65
N GLU A 611 10.60 -26.20 36.30
CA GLU A 611 11.50 -25.64 35.27
C GLU A 611 10.90 -25.79 33.87
N VAL A 612 10.83 -24.69 33.13
CA VAL A 612 10.34 -24.64 31.78
C VAL A 612 11.51 -24.53 30.80
N ALA A 613 11.65 -25.50 29.91
CA ALA A 613 12.64 -25.50 28.84
C ALA A 613 12.04 -24.86 27.59
N LEU A 614 12.67 -23.80 27.10
CA LEU A 614 12.34 -23.11 25.86
C LEU A 614 13.40 -23.49 24.82
N GLN A 615 12.97 -23.92 23.64
CA GLN A 615 13.88 -24.37 22.58
C GLN A 615 13.41 -23.89 21.22
N ALA A 616 14.32 -23.44 20.39
CA ALA A 616 14.11 -23.27 18.96
C ALA A 616 14.78 -24.43 18.23
N ALA A 617 14.09 -25.06 17.27
CA ALA A 617 14.56 -26.24 16.57
C ALA A 617 14.31 -26.16 15.06
N LEU A 618 15.19 -26.75 14.29
CA LEU A 618 15.04 -27.04 12.87
C LEU A 618 14.84 -28.54 12.73
N GLY A 619 13.59 -28.94 12.59
CA GLY A 619 13.24 -30.37 12.68
C GLY A 619 13.63 -30.98 14.01
N SER A 620 14.50 -32.00 14.01
CA SER A 620 15.01 -32.64 15.22
C SER A 620 16.18 -31.93 15.89
N LYS A 621 16.82 -30.95 15.19
CA LYS A 621 18.02 -30.24 15.68
C LYS A 621 17.64 -29.01 16.46
N VAL A 622 17.92 -28.98 17.76
CA VAL A 622 17.79 -27.79 18.61
C VAL A 622 18.94 -26.84 18.30
N ILE A 623 18.60 -25.59 17.91
CA ILE A 623 19.56 -24.53 17.54
C ILE A 623 19.73 -23.47 18.64
N ALA A 624 18.71 -23.27 19.48
CA ALA A 624 18.79 -22.38 20.65
C ALA A 624 18.00 -22.98 21.81
N ARG A 625 18.47 -22.75 23.04
CA ARG A 625 17.82 -23.21 24.26
C ARG A 625 17.99 -22.21 25.38
N GLU A 626 16.88 -21.90 26.05
CA GLU A 626 16.84 -21.16 27.31
C GLU A 626 15.99 -21.91 28.35
N THR A 627 16.17 -21.55 29.59
CA THR A 627 15.48 -22.24 30.69
C THR A 627 14.95 -21.22 31.68
N ILE A 628 13.66 -21.31 32.00
CA ILE A 628 13.03 -20.55 33.08
C ILE A 628 13.11 -21.38 34.34
N SER A 629 13.81 -20.85 35.36
CA SER A 629 13.97 -21.54 36.65
C SER A 629 12.66 -21.60 37.41
N ALA A 630 12.39 -22.74 38.03
CA ALA A 630 11.19 -22.94 38.88
C ALA A 630 11.15 -21.99 40.06
N MET A 631 9.95 -21.55 40.47
CA MET A 631 9.76 -20.89 41.74
C MET A 631 10.25 -21.79 42.88
N ARG A 632 11.03 -21.24 43.80
CA ARG A 632 11.53 -21.95 44.98
C ARG A 632 10.79 -21.52 46.24
N LYS A 633 10.12 -22.45 46.89
CA LYS A 633 9.68 -22.27 48.28
C LYS A 633 10.87 -22.66 49.17
N ASN A 634 11.21 -21.83 50.15
CA ASN A 634 12.28 -22.15 51.09
C ASN A 634 11.74 -23.23 52.08
N VAL A 635 11.89 -24.51 51.68
CA VAL A 635 11.43 -25.65 52.50
C VAL A 635 12.34 -25.92 53.70
N THR A 636 13.51 -25.29 53.72
CA THR A 636 14.48 -25.45 54.84
C THR A 636 14.41 -24.35 55.85
N ALA A 637 13.56 -23.30 55.67
CA ALA A 637 13.43 -22.17 56.57
C ALA A 637 13.04 -22.55 58.02
N LYS A 638 12.26 -23.62 58.18
CA LYS A 638 11.81 -24.15 59.48
C LYS A 638 12.77 -25.19 60.07
N CYS A 639 13.90 -25.48 59.43
CA CYS A 639 14.90 -26.42 59.98
C CYS A 639 15.91 -25.65 60.82
N TYR A 640 15.61 -25.45 62.10
CA TYR A 640 16.52 -24.91 63.09
C TYR A 640 17.55 -26.00 63.47
N GLY A 641 18.84 -25.64 63.47
CA GLY A 641 19.92 -26.54 63.84
C GLY A 641 20.63 -27.22 62.64
N GLY A 642 21.79 -27.78 62.90
CA GLY A 642 22.75 -28.29 61.93
C GLY A 642 22.43 -29.62 61.25
N ASP A 643 21.16 -30.11 61.24
CA ASP A 643 20.79 -31.39 60.61
C ASP A 643 20.82 -31.27 59.09
N ILE A 644 21.97 -31.53 58.52
CA ILE A 644 22.29 -31.53 57.09
C ILE A 644 21.47 -32.63 56.37
N SER A 645 21.25 -33.78 57.01
CA SER A 645 20.56 -34.93 56.45
C SER A 645 19.06 -34.61 56.21
N ARG A 646 18.42 -33.94 57.14
CA ARG A 646 17.01 -33.50 57.03
C ARG A 646 16.86 -32.42 55.93
N LYS A 647 17.79 -31.46 55.86
CA LYS A 647 17.80 -30.44 54.83
C LYS A 647 17.95 -31.08 53.45
N LYS A 648 18.86 -32.04 53.24
CA LYS A 648 19.02 -32.79 51.98
C LYS A 648 17.75 -33.53 51.60
N LYS A 649 17.13 -34.30 52.52
CA LYS A 649 15.88 -35.03 52.26
C LYS A 649 14.73 -34.11 51.82
N LEU A 650 14.60 -32.94 52.45
CA LEU A 650 13.56 -31.99 52.09
C LEU A 650 13.80 -31.38 50.70
N LEU A 651 15.04 -31.08 50.35
CA LEU A 651 15.42 -30.60 49.04
C LEU A 651 15.24 -31.66 47.93
N GLU A 652 15.56 -32.93 48.23
CA GLU A 652 15.33 -34.06 47.32
C GLU A 652 13.84 -34.29 47.05
N LYS A 653 13.00 -34.29 48.12
CA LYS A 653 11.53 -34.36 47.99
C LYS A 653 10.97 -33.21 47.16
N GLN A 654 11.48 -32.00 47.34
CA GLN A 654 11.08 -30.84 46.54
C GLN A 654 11.51 -31.02 45.06
N LYS A 655 12.71 -31.53 44.82
CA LYS A 655 13.22 -31.81 43.49
C LYS A 655 12.40 -32.91 42.76
N GLU A 656 12.06 -33.96 43.47
CA GLU A 656 11.22 -35.05 42.95
C GLU A 656 9.79 -34.59 42.67
N GLY A 657 9.19 -33.82 43.61
CA GLY A 657 7.88 -33.19 43.38
C GLY A 657 7.84 -32.32 42.14
N LYS A 658 8.86 -31.48 41.95
CA LYS A 658 8.98 -30.64 40.74
C LYS A 658 9.16 -31.50 39.46
N ARG A 659 9.90 -32.62 39.56
CA ARG A 659 10.07 -33.56 38.43
C ARG A 659 8.75 -34.25 38.04
N ARG A 660 7.90 -34.60 39.04
CA ARG A 660 6.55 -35.11 38.76
C ARG A 660 5.63 -34.07 38.15
N MET A 661 5.63 -32.83 38.68
CA MET A 661 4.86 -31.72 38.09
C MET A 661 5.24 -31.43 36.67
N ARG A 662 6.54 -31.48 36.32
CA ARG A 662 7.02 -31.30 34.92
C ARG A 662 6.50 -32.38 33.96
N ARG A 663 6.24 -33.61 34.44
CA ARG A 663 5.71 -34.70 33.58
C ARG A 663 4.21 -34.56 33.31
N ILE A 664 3.46 -33.90 34.21
CA ILE A 664 2.01 -33.82 34.18
C ILE A 664 1.54 -32.44 33.68
N GLY A 665 2.34 -31.38 33.92
CA GLY A 665 1.94 -30.00 33.64
C GLY A 665 2.14 -29.64 32.18
N ASN A 666 1.06 -29.34 31.49
CA ASN A 666 1.11 -28.49 30.29
C ASN A 666 1.49 -27.09 30.71
N VAL A 667 2.38 -26.45 29.95
CA VAL A 667 2.65 -25.02 30.14
C VAL A 667 1.59 -24.31 29.31
N ASP A 668 0.63 -23.73 30.00
CA ASP A 668 -0.29 -22.81 29.38
C ASP A 668 0.42 -21.47 29.17
N ILE A 669 0.45 -21.00 27.95
CA ILE A 669 1.04 -19.71 27.58
C ILE A 669 -0.12 -18.73 27.54
N PRO A 670 -0.18 -17.72 28.44
CA PRO A 670 -1.24 -16.72 28.41
C PRO A 670 -1.28 -15.99 27.07
N ASN A 671 -2.47 -15.72 26.56
CA ASN A 671 -2.66 -15.01 25.31
C ASN A 671 -1.98 -13.61 25.30
N GLU A 672 -1.94 -12.94 26.45
CA GLU A 672 -1.19 -11.69 26.64
C GLU A 672 0.31 -11.84 26.37
N THR A 673 0.87 -13.01 26.67
CA THR A 673 2.29 -13.33 26.40
C THR A 673 2.53 -13.45 24.89
N PHE A 674 1.61 -14.08 24.16
CA PHE A 674 1.69 -14.11 22.68
C PHE A 674 1.64 -12.71 22.09
N ALA A 675 0.71 -11.86 22.56
CA ALA A 675 0.62 -10.48 22.11
C ALA A 675 1.93 -9.70 22.33
N GLY A 676 2.57 -9.85 23.51
CA GLY A 676 3.84 -9.19 23.82
C GLY A 676 5.04 -9.69 23.02
N ILE A 677 5.07 -10.99 22.68
CA ILE A 677 6.19 -11.60 21.94
C ILE A 677 6.07 -11.34 20.41
N LEU A 678 4.85 -11.41 19.92
CA LEU A 678 4.54 -11.28 18.49
C LEU A 678 4.46 -9.81 18.05
N SER A 679 4.13 -8.88 18.97
CA SER A 679 4.27 -7.46 18.70
C SER A 679 5.77 -7.12 18.62
N ASN A 680 6.20 -6.66 17.47
CA ASN A 680 7.62 -6.29 17.18
C ASN A 680 8.07 -5.00 17.90
N LYS A 681 7.31 -4.50 18.88
CA LYS A 681 7.70 -3.33 19.66
C LYS A 681 8.91 -3.70 20.53
N ARG A 682 10.10 -3.41 20.04
CA ARG A 682 11.27 -3.20 20.91
C ARG A 682 10.95 -1.99 21.80
N ASN A 683 10.68 -2.24 23.10
CA ASN A 683 10.64 -1.19 24.13
C ASN A 683 11.99 -0.50 24.21
#